data_a58653967770756f7736b4eeaaa7b909
#
_entry.id   a58653967770756f7736b4eeaaa7b909
#
_cell.length_a   1.000
_cell.length_b   1.000
_cell.length_c   1.000
_cell.angle_alpha   90.00
_cell.angle_beta   90.00
_cell.angle_gamma   90.00
#
_symmetry.space_group_name_H-M   'P 1'
#
loop_
_entity.id
_entity.type
_entity.pdbx_description
1 polymer ?
#
loop_
_entity_poly.entity_id
_entity_poly.type
_entity_poly.pdbx_seq_one_letter_code
_entity_poly.pdbx_strand_id
1 'polypeptide(L)'
;MNRSLLLGGTLAALLGLGCSTAAPDPSIKDPITDDAGKEDRWNWRNAPERFDGEFNYHVEDLPLEGRAERDSWPSTYWPTYEDGINARWQSNELSPAEKYDLAFNGWELPEGFMELRPFDRYRPDPESGWDPAYYEQLGPLASHTSQNMGNRRDREAAVADEEDHRPDEWPVETWWGLCHAWVPAALLEDRPLRAVEYGGVTFEVGDMEALLIAAYNRSSADMIGGRCNAGSGDSEVERDEHGRAVDVDCRDSNAGSLHVIVTNYLGMMNRGFAFDRTYDYEVWNQPVVGYEITKQEEIDVARANELLGRTGETYEYNEDAATLYDVNLSVDWVTESHASTTPNDSARYTRTDRYTYILEVDAEGKVIGGEYYGNSREQHPDFLWNPRRITRSSVPYLDIDRVRMLIEMSRAPEQPDPVTGGELVAEGAGGIAIPDNDDAGITSAANVMGEGAVTGVRVALDITHTYVGDLRVALRKGDVERVVLNREGGGNDDIAETFDVTGFEGADPNGDWTLHVSDHAGRDTGTLNGWTLTVITDEAAEPVDPEPMPAEVVRAEGDGGVAIPDDDEAGITATAEVPAGASGTVSIELDITHSWRGDLEVRVSHGEQSFVLHDREGGSAENLSGSFPLDATGNAFEGDPVGTWTLHVADRAGADTGTLNSWAVVVTP
;
A
#
# COMPACT_ATOMS: atom_id res chain seq x y z
N MET A 1 61.22 -15.98 26.03
CA MET A 1 60.23 -16.11 27.13
C MET A 1 58.94 -15.55 26.58
N ASN A 2 58.01 -16.50 26.40
CA ASN A 2 56.69 -16.25 25.85
C ASN A 2 55.83 -15.37 26.74
N ARG A 3 55.07 -14.45 26.16
CA ARG A 3 53.74 -14.07 26.65
C ARG A 3 52.83 -13.79 25.44
N SER A 4 52.00 -14.77 25.15
CA SER A 4 50.83 -14.67 24.28
C SER A 4 49.80 -13.76 24.95
N LEU A 5 49.39 -12.70 24.27
CA LEU A 5 48.13 -11.98 24.56
C LEU A 5 47.05 -12.51 23.60
N LEU A 6 46.08 -13.18 24.20
CA LEU A 6 44.81 -13.49 23.57
C LEU A 6 44.01 -12.17 23.49
N LEU A 7 43.82 -11.66 22.27
CA LEU A 7 42.75 -10.72 21.99
C LEU A 7 41.51 -11.54 21.67
N GLY A 8 40.52 -11.46 22.59
CA GLY A 8 39.18 -11.91 22.31
C GLY A 8 38.52 -10.98 21.31
N GLY A 9 38.40 -11.45 20.07
CA GLY A 9 37.56 -10.79 19.06
C GLY A 9 36.07 -11.06 19.36
N THR A 10 35.39 -10.05 19.82
CA THR A 10 33.91 -10.02 19.76
C THR A 10 33.52 -9.96 18.30
N LEU A 11 32.95 -11.06 17.82
CA LEU A 11 32.32 -11.16 16.53
C LEU A 11 31.06 -10.29 16.57
N ALA A 12 31.16 -9.06 16.10
CA ALA A 12 29.97 -8.26 15.82
C ALA A 12 29.27 -8.93 14.64
N ALA A 13 28.11 -9.52 14.90
CA ALA A 13 27.22 -10.00 13.88
C ALA A 13 26.79 -8.81 13.03
N LEU A 14 27.32 -8.71 11.84
CA LEU A 14 26.87 -7.82 10.77
C LEU A 14 25.47 -8.29 10.37
N LEU A 15 24.45 -7.67 10.95
CA LEU A 15 23.09 -7.72 10.44
C LEU A 15 23.06 -6.91 9.13
N GLY A 16 23.27 -7.60 8.03
CA GLY A 16 22.96 -7.07 6.71
C GLY A 16 21.48 -6.71 6.69
N LEU A 17 21.15 -5.47 6.35
CA LEU A 17 19.81 -5.01 6.03
C LEU A 17 19.45 -5.42 4.58
N GLY A 18 19.60 -6.70 4.28
CA GLY A 18 18.89 -7.34 3.19
C GLY A 18 17.62 -7.94 3.77
N CYS A 19 16.58 -8.14 2.99
CA CYS A 19 15.32 -8.76 3.40
C CYS A 19 15.57 -9.79 4.51
N SER A 20 15.16 -9.44 5.73
CA SER A 20 15.25 -10.36 6.85
C SER A 20 14.18 -11.43 6.59
N THR A 21 14.59 -12.52 5.96
CA THR A 21 13.81 -13.74 6.03
C THR A 21 13.70 -14.09 7.51
N ALA A 22 12.48 -14.10 8.05
CA ALA A 22 12.25 -14.73 9.35
C ALA A 22 12.86 -16.13 9.25
N ALA A 23 13.74 -16.49 10.19
CA ALA A 23 14.28 -17.83 10.24
C ALA A 23 13.09 -18.80 10.24
N PRO A 24 13.11 -19.87 9.42
CA PRO A 24 12.01 -20.82 9.38
C PRO A 24 11.75 -21.36 10.78
N ASP A 25 10.49 -21.44 11.15
CA ASP A 25 10.07 -22.02 12.43
C ASP A 25 10.59 -23.47 12.50
N PRO A 26 11.48 -23.79 13.43
CA PRO A 26 12.04 -25.14 13.56
C PRO A 26 11.00 -26.20 13.98
N SER A 27 9.76 -25.79 14.30
CA SER A 27 8.66 -26.69 14.65
C SER A 27 7.89 -27.21 13.44
N ILE A 28 8.05 -26.60 12.25
CA ILE A 28 7.48 -27.15 11.02
C ILE A 28 8.32 -28.36 10.63
N LYS A 29 7.87 -29.53 11.06
CA LYS A 29 8.44 -30.80 10.59
C LYS A 29 8.18 -30.87 9.09
N ASP A 30 9.25 -30.99 8.34
CA ASP A 30 9.22 -31.33 6.93
C ASP A 30 8.35 -32.58 6.71
N PRO A 31 7.19 -32.50 6.07
CA PRO A 31 6.39 -33.68 5.78
C PRO A 31 7.01 -34.51 4.68
N ILE A 32 8.10 -34.06 4.06
CA ILE A 32 8.80 -34.70 2.96
C ILE A 32 10.29 -34.78 3.33
N THR A 33 10.62 -35.42 4.44
CA THR A 33 11.97 -35.91 4.65
C THR A 33 12.13 -37.16 3.79
N ASP A 34 12.70 -36.87 2.77
CA ASP A 34 13.57 -37.51 1.93
C ASP A 34 13.80 -38.93 2.05
N ASP A 35 13.86 -39.59 1.07
CA ASP A 35 14.95 -40.51 0.96
C ASP A 35 15.74 -40.22 -0.30
N ALA A 36 16.88 -39.65 -0.03
CA ALA A 36 18.01 -39.70 -0.93
C ALA A 36 17.74 -39.35 -2.40
N GLY A 37 17.81 -38.10 -2.76
CA GLY A 37 18.27 -37.72 -4.07
C GLY A 37 17.24 -37.43 -5.13
N LYS A 38 15.97 -37.24 -4.78
CA LYS A 38 14.93 -36.75 -5.71
C LYS A 38 14.32 -35.46 -5.26
N GLU A 39 15.03 -34.44 -5.57
CA GLU A 39 14.86 -33.12 -5.00
C GLU A 39 14.05 -32.16 -5.90
N ASP A 40 13.31 -32.72 -6.87
CA ASP A 40 12.49 -31.96 -7.80
C ASP A 40 11.08 -31.79 -7.33
N ARG A 41 10.67 -32.53 -6.33
CA ARG A 41 9.44 -32.27 -5.62
C ARG A 41 9.58 -31.01 -4.84
N TRP A 42 8.45 -30.35 -4.61
CA TRP A 42 8.38 -29.29 -3.66
C TRP A 42 9.02 -29.72 -2.33
N ASN A 43 10.24 -29.29 -2.15
CA ASN A 43 10.82 -29.36 -0.82
C ASN A 43 10.09 -28.37 0.08
N TRP A 44 10.34 -28.43 1.37
CA TRP A 44 9.67 -27.57 2.35
C TRP A 44 9.79 -26.04 2.05
N ARG A 45 10.79 -25.60 1.28
CA ARG A 45 10.97 -24.20 0.88
C ARG A 45 10.12 -23.78 -0.32
N ASN A 46 9.77 -24.75 -1.18
CA ASN A 46 9.01 -24.53 -2.40
C ASN A 46 7.57 -25.04 -2.33
N ALA A 47 7.14 -25.59 -1.19
CA ALA A 47 5.78 -26.08 -1.02
C ALA A 47 4.76 -24.92 -1.12
N PRO A 48 3.84 -24.92 -2.11
CA PRO A 48 2.88 -23.83 -2.27
C PRO A 48 2.00 -23.57 -1.04
N GLU A 49 1.74 -24.60 -0.21
CA GLU A 49 0.97 -24.49 1.03
C GLU A 49 1.55 -23.49 2.03
N ARG A 50 2.86 -23.21 1.94
CA ARG A 50 3.51 -22.22 2.77
C ARG A 50 3.15 -20.79 2.39
N PHE A 51 2.64 -20.61 1.18
CA PHE A 51 2.29 -19.30 0.67
C PHE A 51 0.92 -18.84 1.18
N ASP A 52 -0.09 -19.75 1.15
CA ASP A 52 -1.42 -19.50 1.71
C ASP A 52 -2.28 -20.78 1.70
N GLY A 53 -2.10 -21.66 2.56
CA GLY A 53 -2.91 -22.80 3.02
C GLY A 53 -3.67 -23.68 2.02
N GLU A 54 -4.58 -23.16 1.23
CA GLU A 54 -5.49 -23.97 0.41
C GLU A 54 -5.47 -23.58 -1.08
N PHE A 55 -4.82 -24.40 -1.90
CA PHE A 55 -4.77 -24.25 -3.35
C PHE A 55 -5.43 -25.38 -4.12
N ASN A 56 -5.92 -25.11 -5.32
CA ASN A 56 -6.26 -26.10 -6.31
C ASN A 56 -5.00 -26.49 -7.10
N TYR A 57 -4.72 -27.77 -7.14
CA TYR A 57 -3.56 -28.34 -7.85
C TYR A 57 -3.95 -29.07 -9.14
N HIS A 58 -5.26 -29.31 -9.40
CA HIS A 58 -5.71 -30.02 -10.59
C HIS A 58 -5.54 -29.16 -11.84
N VAL A 59 -4.62 -29.58 -12.72
CA VAL A 59 -4.19 -28.79 -13.88
C VAL A 59 -5.35 -28.40 -14.80
N GLU A 60 -6.39 -29.25 -14.90
CA GLU A 60 -7.57 -29.00 -15.74
C GLU A 60 -8.52 -27.93 -15.17
N ASP A 61 -8.44 -27.65 -13.86
CA ASP A 61 -9.26 -26.64 -13.17
C ASP A 61 -8.56 -25.29 -13.06
N LEU A 62 -7.25 -25.21 -13.38
CA LEU A 62 -6.46 -24.00 -13.24
C LEU A 62 -6.71 -23.04 -14.42
N PRO A 63 -7.07 -21.77 -14.16
CA PRO A 63 -7.27 -20.79 -15.23
C PRO A 63 -5.99 -20.54 -16.03
N LEU A 64 -6.13 -20.30 -17.33
CA LEU A 64 -5.00 -19.98 -18.21
C LEU A 64 -4.61 -18.49 -18.19
N GLU A 65 -5.42 -17.64 -17.61
CA GLU A 65 -5.18 -16.21 -17.46
C GLU A 65 -5.81 -15.69 -16.16
N GLY A 66 -5.28 -14.62 -15.64
CA GLY A 66 -5.83 -13.97 -14.45
C GLY A 66 -5.15 -12.66 -14.14
N ARG A 67 -5.84 -11.82 -13.38
CA ARG A 67 -5.34 -10.50 -12.99
C ARG A 67 -5.83 -10.14 -11.59
N ALA A 68 -5.01 -9.41 -10.84
CA ALA A 68 -5.39 -8.85 -9.56
C ALA A 68 -6.54 -7.83 -9.74
N GLU A 69 -7.53 -7.89 -8.84
CA GLU A 69 -8.63 -6.92 -8.80
C GLU A 69 -8.14 -5.55 -8.33
N ARG A 70 -7.25 -5.54 -7.34
CA ARG A 70 -6.63 -4.30 -6.85
C ARG A 70 -5.50 -3.87 -7.79
N ASP A 71 -5.54 -2.62 -8.21
CA ASP A 71 -4.46 -2.00 -8.97
C ASP A 71 -3.26 -1.74 -8.03
N SER A 72 -2.13 -2.35 -8.34
CA SER A 72 -0.87 -2.10 -7.62
C SER A 72 -0.17 -0.90 -8.24
N TRP A 73 0.17 0.07 -7.40
CA TRP A 73 0.69 1.34 -7.87
C TRP A 73 2.23 1.37 -7.91
N PRO A 74 2.80 1.96 -8.97
CA PRO A 74 4.25 2.19 -9.07
C PRO A 74 4.68 3.33 -8.16
N SER A 75 5.82 3.17 -7.49
CA SER A 75 6.49 4.20 -6.71
C SER A 75 8.00 4.05 -6.79
N THR A 76 8.76 4.93 -6.17
CA THR A 76 10.20 4.75 -6.02
C THR A 76 10.51 3.77 -4.89
N TYR A 77 11.61 3.01 -5.05
CA TYR A 77 12.11 2.14 -3.98
C TYR A 77 12.86 2.89 -2.87
N TRP A 78 12.86 4.22 -2.90
CA TRP A 78 13.51 5.11 -1.93
C TRP A 78 14.93 4.65 -1.60
N PRO A 79 15.87 4.87 -2.52
CA PRO A 79 17.23 4.33 -2.44
C PRO A 79 17.94 4.72 -1.14
N THR A 80 18.58 3.74 -0.52
CA THR A 80 19.36 3.97 0.71
C THR A 80 20.47 4.98 0.51
N TYR A 81 21.13 4.97 -0.66
CA TYR A 81 22.22 5.90 -0.96
C TYR A 81 21.73 7.37 -1.10
N GLU A 82 20.46 7.59 -1.38
CA GLU A 82 19.81 8.92 -1.41
C GLU A 82 19.19 9.31 -0.06
N ASP A 83 19.48 8.57 1.00
CA ASP A 83 18.92 8.74 2.36
C ASP A 83 17.46 8.30 2.51
N GLY A 84 16.96 7.45 1.60
CA GLY A 84 15.62 6.88 1.67
C GLY A 84 14.54 7.96 1.69
N ILE A 85 13.59 7.88 2.64
CA ILE A 85 12.50 8.86 2.76
C ILE A 85 12.94 10.24 3.31
N ASN A 86 14.25 10.43 3.58
CA ASN A 86 14.82 11.75 3.86
C ASN A 86 15.26 12.49 2.59
N ALA A 87 15.17 11.85 1.42
CA ALA A 87 15.45 12.49 0.16
C ALA A 87 14.50 13.68 -0.08
N ARG A 88 15.06 14.88 -0.24
CA ARG A 88 14.30 16.08 -0.66
C ARG A 88 14.10 16.02 -2.18
N TRP A 89 13.12 15.23 -2.61
CA TRP A 89 12.86 14.94 -4.01
C TRP A 89 12.27 16.12 -4.80
N GLN A 90 11.76 17.13 -4.10
CA GLN A 90 11.37 18.41 -4.68
C GLN A 90 12.33 19.51 -4.24
N SER A 91 12.66 20.42 -5.17
CA SER A 91 13.55 21.55 -4.88
C SER A 91 12.91 22.50 -3.87
N ASN A 92 13.65 22.86 -2.83
CA ASN A 92 13.24 23.77 -1.75
C ASN A 92 12.07 23.27 -0.90
N GLU A 93 11.76 21.99 -0.93
CA GLU A 93 10.76 21.33 -0.09
C GLU A 93 11.42 20.46 0.96
N LEU A 94 10.71 20.23 2.06
CA LEU A 94 11.09 19.27 3.07
C LEU A 94 10.94 17.84 2.52
N SER A 95 11.75 16.92 3.02
CA SER A 95 11.59 15.48 2.72
C SER A 95 10.32 14.92 3.34
N PRO A 96 9.83 13.73 2.88
CA PRO A 96 8.69 13.08 3.50
C PRO A 96 8.81 12.89 5.01
N ALA A 97 9.99 12.48 5.50
CA ALA A 97 10.23 12.29 6.93
C ALA A 97 10.25 13.61 7.71
N GLU A 98 10.85 14.67 7.15
CA GLU A 98 10.88 16.01 7.74
C GLU A 98 9.47 16.63 7.83
N LYS A 99 8.65 16.47 6.78
CA LYS A 99 7.25 16.88 6.76
C LYS A 99 6.44 16.16 7.85
N TYR A 100 6.64 14.88 7.99
CA TYR A 100 5.96 14.09 9.03
C TYR A 100 6.37 14.52 10.44
N ASP A 101 7.65 14.77 10.67
CA ASP A 101 8.15 15.26 11.97
C ASP A 101 7.56 16.61 12.35
N LEU A 102 7.42 17.51 11.37
CA LEU A 102 6.82 18.83 11.58
C LEU A 102 5.32 18.71 11.92
N ALA A 103 4.59 17.86 11.19
CA ALA A 103 3.15 17.74 11.36
C ALA A 103 2.74 16.91 12.60
N PHE A 104 3.52 15.87 12.97
CA PHE A 104 3.05 14.88 13.94
C PHE A 104 3.98 14.63 15.14
N ASN A 105 5.28 14.92 15.03
CA ASN A 105 6.25 14.60 16.08
C ASN A 105 6.70 15.83 16.90
N GLY A 106 6.08 16.98 16.66
CA GLY A 106 6.38 18.23 17.39
C GLY A 106 7.79 18.78 17.12
N TRP A 107 8.37 18.43 15.96
CA TRP A 107 9.61 19.04 15.52
C TRP A 107 9.33 20.44 15.00
N GLU A 108 10.12 21.39 15.45
CA GLU A 108 10.07 22.77 14.98
C GLU A 108 11.16 22.99 13.95
N LEU A 109 10.81 23.54 12.78
CA LEU A 109 11.78 23.80 11.72
C LEU A 109 12.84 24.82 12.19
N PRO A 110 14.13 24.43 12.32
CA PRO A 110 15.15 25.32 12.79
C PRO A 110 15.41 26.48 11.80
N GLU A 111 15.75 27.66 12.31
CA GLU A 111 16.13 28.80 11.46
C GLU A 111 17.33 28.45 10.57
N GLY A 112 17.21 28.66 9.28
CA GLY A 112 18.24 28.35 8.29
C GLY A 112 18.37 26.86 7.92
N PHE A 113 17.51 25.98 8.45
CA PHE A 113 17.57 24.53 8.14
C PHE A 113 17.41 24.22 6.65
N MET A 114 16.56 24.97 5.94
CA MET A 114 16.35 24.77 4.49
C MET A 114 17.57 25.14 3.64
N GLU A 115 18.51 25.86 4.19
CA GLU A 115 19.78 26.20 3.54
C GLU A 115 20.82 25.10 3.71
N LEU A 116 20.64 24.21 4.68
CA LEU A 116 21.52 23.08 4.94
C LEU A 116 21.28 21.98 3.89
N ARG A 117 22.38 21.42 3.42
CA ARG A 117 22.36 20.38 2.37
C ARG A 117 22.50 19.00 2.98
N PRO A 118 21.58 18.06 2.65
CA PRO A 118 21.78 16.65 2.97
C PRO A 118 22.99 16.07 2.23
N PHE A 119 23.43 14.90 2.65
CA PHE A 119 24.51 14.17 1.98
C PHE A 119 24.17 13.87 0.53
N ASP A 120 25.12 14.15 -0.33
CA ASP A 120 25.04 13.81 -1.76
C ASP A 120 26.18 12.82 -2.08
N ARG A 121 25.85 11.59 -2.46
CA ARG A 121 26.82 10.56 -2.81
C ARG A 121 27.77 10.97 -3.94
N TYR A 122 27.29 11.79 -4.86
CA TYR A 122 28.10 12.30 -5.99
C TYR A 122 28.94 13.53 -5.61
N ARG A 123 28.71 14.09 -4.43
CA ARG A 123 29.44 15.23 -3.86
C ARG A 123 29.71 14.98 -2.37
N PRO A 124 30.53 13.98 -2.05
CA PRO A 124 30.68 13.52 -0.68
C PRO A 124 31.47 14.47 0.24
N ASP A 125 32.22 15.41 -0.34
CA ASP A 125 33.03 16.35 0.42
C ASP A 125 32.15 17.28 1.28
N PRO A 126 32.29 17.27 2.62
CA PRO A 126 31.53 18.14 3.50
C PRO A 126 31.69 19.63 3.20
N GLU A 127 32.85 20.08 2.70
CA GLU A 127 33.07 21.49 2.38
C GLU A 127 32.31 21.93 1.12
N SER A 128 32.05 21.02 0.19
CA SER A 128 31.40 21.33 -1.10
C SER A 128 30.11 20.56 -1.35
N GLY A 129 29.88 19.42 -0.67
CA GLY A 129 28.81 18.47 -0.95
C GLY A 129 27.65 18.47 0.01
N TRP A 130 27.89 18.55 1.32
CA TRP A 130 26.86 18.43 2.34
C TRP A 130 27.23 19.11 3.66
N ASP A 131 26.21 19.39 4.51
CA ASP A 131 26.38 20.06 5.79
C ASP A 131 26.14 19.08 6.95
N PRO A 132 27.15 18.71 7.76
CA PRO A 132 26.95 17.83 8.91
C PRO A 132 25.91 18.34 9.90
N ALA A 133 25.76 19.65 10.04
CA ALA A 133 24.73 20.30 10.88
C ALA A 133 23.30 19.95 10.47
N TYR A 134 23.05 19.54 9.24
CA TYR A 134 21.77 19.06 8.77
C TYR A 134 21.29 17.86 9.64
N TYR A 135 22.15 16.88 9.82
CA TYR A 135 21.82 15.66 10.57
C TYR A 135 21.70 15.87 12.08
N GLU A 136 22.30 16.92 12.61
CA GLU A 136 22.19 17.30 14.02
C GLU A 136 20.84 17.96 14.35
N GLN A 137 20.15 18.48 13.33
CA GLN A 137 18.91 19.25 13.47
C GLN A 137 17.65 18.51 12.98
N LEU A 138 17.81 17.27 12.50
CA LEU A 138 16.68 16.44 12.05
C LEU A 138 15.68 16.17 13.18
N GLY A 139 14.41 16.10 12.80
CA GLY A 139 13.35 15.61 13.67
C GLY A 139 13.48 14.11 13.99
N PRO A 140 12.63 13.58 14.89
CA PRO A 140 12.77 12.21 15.41
C PRO A 140 12.68 11.12 14.33
N LEU A 141 11.71 11.20 13.41
CA LEU A 141 11.56 10.24 12.33
C LEU A 141 12.71 10.34 11.33
N ALA A 142 13.00 11.55 10.85
CA ALA A 142 14.06 11.79 9.89
C ALA A 142 15.42 11.34 10.42
N SER A 143 15.74 11.63 11.68
CA SER A 143 16.97 11.17 12.33
C SER A 143 17.01 9.64 12.41
N HIS A 144 15.91 8.99 12.80
CA HIS A 144 15.85 7.53 12.89
C HIS A 144 16.00 6.87 11.53
N THR A 145 15.29 7.34 10.52
CA THR A 145 15.30 6.75 9.16
C THR A 145 16.64 6.96 8.48
N SER A 146 17.25 8.12 8.59
CA SER A 146 18.61 8.37 8.08
C SER A 146 19.65 7.43 8.68
N GLN A 147 19.53 7.09 9.96
CA GLN A 147 20.46 6.19 10.63
C GLN A 147 20.25 4.70 10.33
N ASN A 148 19.00 4.27 10.11
CA ASN A 148 18.64 2.86 10.03
C ASN A 148 18.20 2.40 8.63
N MET A 149 17.79 3.34 7.78
CA MET A 149 17.24 3.06 6.45
C MET A 149 17.87 3.94 5.35
N GLY A 150 18.76 4.85 5.72
CA GLY A 150 19.37 5.85 4.86
C GLY A 150 20.87 5.67 4.67
N ASN A 151 21.52 6.72 4.20
CA ASN A 151 22.90 6.73 3.71
C ASN A 151 23.98 6.91 4.80
N ARG A 152 23.69 6.68 6.07
CA ARG A 152 24.64 6.92 7.18
C ARG A 152 26.00 6.26 6.95
N ARG A 153 26.03 5.05 6.39
CA ARG A 153 27.29 4.33 6.13
C ARG A 153 28.15 5.04 5.09
N ASP A 154 27.53 5.57 4.03
CA ASP A 154 28.23 6.35 3.01
C ASP A 154 28.79 7.64 3.63
N ARG A 155 28.02 8.34 4.44
CA ARG A 155 28.47 9.55 5.16
C ARG A 155 29.65 9.25 6.11
N GLU A 156 29.56 8.17 6.87
CA GLU A 156 30.64 7.76 7.77
C GLU A 156 31.91 7.40 6.99
N ALA A 157 31.77 6.74 5.83
CA ALA A 157 32.89 6.45 4.96
C ALA A 157 33.53 7.73 4.39
N ALA A 158 32.69 8.69 3.92
CA ALA A 158 33.16 9.97 3.40
C ALA A 158 33.96 10.79 4.42
N VAL A 159 33.55 10.76 5.67
CA VAL A 159 34.25 11.47 6.76
C VAL A 159 35.55 10.74 7.16
N ALA A 160 35.57 9.40 7.07
CA ALA A 160 36.72 8.58 7.45
C ALA A 160 37.84 8.54 6.42
N ASP A 161 37.55 8.91 5.19
CA ASP A 161 38.47 8.81 4.09
C ASP A 161 39.10 10.17 3.70
N GLU A 162 40.42 10.22 3.70
CA GLU A 162 41.19 11.40 3.28
C GLU A 162 41.49 11.39 1.77
N GLU A 163 41.11 10.32 1.03
CA GLU A 163 41.35 10.14 -0.40
C GLU A 163 40.01 10.25 -1.19
N ASP A 164 40.11 10.65 -2.47
CA ASP A 164 39.00 10.87 -3.38
C ASP A 164 38.34 9.53 -3.79
N HIS A 165 37.34 9.09 -3.03
CA HIS A 165 36.57 7.89 -3.32
C HIS A 165 35.56 8.12 -4.46
N ARG A 166 35.44 7.12 -5.33
CA ARG A 166 34.38 7.11 -6.34
C ARG A 166 33.07 6.57 -5.76
N PRO A 167 31.89 7.04 -6.24
CA PRO A 167 30.59 6.60 -5.73
C PRO A 167 30.37 5.07 -5.76
N ASP A 168 30.99 4.38 -6.72
CA ASP A 168 30.94 2.92 -6.87
C ASP A 168 31.81 2.13 -5.87
N GLU A 169 32.64 2.83 -5.11
CA GLU A 169 33.49 2.23 -4.06
C GLU A 169 32.87 2.33 -2.66
N TRP A 170 31.66 2.88 -2.56
CA TRP A 170 31.01 3.14 -1.28
C TRP A 170 30.24 1.90 -0.77
N PRO A 171 30.10 1.74 0.57
CA PRO A 171 29.54 0.52 1.16
C PRO A 171 28.03 0.37 0.98
N VAL A 172 27.31 1.38 0.47
CA VAL A 172 25.88 1.32 0.17
C VAL A 172 25.65 1.09 -1.31
N GLU A 173 25.11 -0.09 -1.63
CA GLU A 173 24.79 -0.48 -2.99
C GLU A 173 23.66 0.36 -3.59
N THR A 174 23.70 0.61 -4.90
CA THR A 174 22.67 1.43 -5.57
C THR A 174 21.30 0.78 -5.61
N TRP A 175 21.20 -0.52 -5.51
CA TRP A 175 19.95 -1.27 -5.48
C TRP A 175 19.33 -1.38 -4.07
N TRP A 176 20.09 -1.02 -3.02
CA TRP A 176 19.53 -1.02 -1.67
C TRP A 176 18.48 0.08 -1.50
N GLY A 177 17.34 -0.30 -0.96
CA GLY A 177 16.23 0.60 -0.70
C GLY A 177 15.04 -0.10 -0.06
N LEU A 178 13.88 0.48 -0.23
CA LEU A 178 12.63 0.02 0.38
C LEU A 178 11.74 -0.75 -0.62
N CYS A 179 12.27 -1.41 -1.64
CA CYS A 179 11.48 -2.22 -2.56
C CYS A 179 10.65 -3.29 -1.82
N HIS A 180 11.23 -3.95 -0.82
CA HIS A 180 10.56 -4.92 0.05
C HIS A 180 9.42 -4.33 0.89
N ALA A 181 9.36 -3.03 1.06
CA ALA A 181 8.32 -2.32 1.79
C ALA A 181 7.32 -1.63 0.83
N TRP A 182 7.78 -1.21 -0.35
CA TRP A 182 6.91 -0.68 -1.39
C TRP A 182 5.93 -1.73 -1.91
N VAL A 183 6.42 -2.94 -2.19
CA VAL A 183 5.57 -4.00 -2.74
C VAL A 183 4.34 -4.31 -1.85
N PRO A 184 4.48 -4.56 -0.53
CA PRO A 184 3.31 -4.76 0.32
C PRO A 184 2.41 -3.53 0.41
N ALA A 185 2.97 -2.32 0.46
CA ALA A 185 2.17 -1.11 0.44
C ALA A 185 1.33 -1.02 -0.85
N ALA A 186 1.94 -1.26 -2.02
CA ALA A 186 1.28 -1.23 -3.31
C ALA A 186 0.20 -2.31 -3.49
N LEU A 187 0.41 -3.51 -2.92
CA LEU A 187 -0.54 -4.62 -3.00
C LEU A 187 -1.72 -4.49 -2.04
N LEU A 188 -1.51 -3.89 -0.85
CA LEU A 188 -2.44 -4.00 0.28
C LEU A 188 -3.11 -2.69 0.69
N GLU A 189 -2.55 -1.53 0.31
CA GLU A 189 -3.04 -0.23 0.75
C GLU A 189 -3.54 0.61 -0.42
N ASP A 190 -4.45 1.51 -0.11
CA ASP A 190 -4.94 2.46 -1.08
C ASP A 190 -3.87 3.52 -1.39
N ARG A 191 -3.84 3.96 -2.63
CA ARG A 191 -2.92 4.96 -3.10
C ARG A 191 -3.44 6.37 -2.80
N PRO A 192 -2.59 7.32 -2.38
CA PRO A 192 -2.97 8.73 -2.36
C PRO A 192 -3.24 9.26 -3.78
N LEU A 193 -4.22 10.16 -3.94
CA LEU A 193 -4.64 10.67 -5.25
C LEU A 193 -4.26 12.12 -5.49
N ARG A 194 -4.11 12.93 -4.44
CA ARG A 194 -3.74 14.35 -4.53
C ARG A 194 -2.99 14.78 -3.27
N ALA A 195 -2.41 15.99 -3.31
CA ALA A 195 -1.78 16.61 -2.16
C ALA A 195 -2.78 16.85 -1.02
N VAL A 196 -2.27 16.89 0.21
CA VAL A 196 -3.02 17.15 1.44
C VAL A 196 -2.31 18.17 2.28
N GLU A 197 -3.03 19.21 2.70
CA GLU A 197 -2.57 20.18 3.70
C GLU A 197 -2.92 19.64 5.10
N TYR A 198 -1.91 19.42 5.93
CA TYR A 198 -2.11 18.97 7.31
C TYR A 198 -0.98 19.47 8.23
N GLY A 199 -1.35 20.00 9.42
CA GLY A 199 -0.37 20.50 10.39
C GLY A 199 0.53 21.63 9.88
N GLY A 200 0.05 22.40 8.89
CA GLY A 200 0.81 23.50 8.25
C GLY A 200 1.83 23.02 7.23
N VAL A 201 1.69 21.81 6.73
CA VAL A 201 2.58 21.15 5.77
C VAL A 201 1.78 20.59 4.61
N THR A 202 2.27 20.75 3.38
CA THR A 202 1.74 20.10 2.19
C THR A 202 2.38 18.72 2.03
N PHE A 203 1.59 17.68 2.13
CA PHE A 203 1.98 16.30 1.79
C PHE A 203 1.58 16.01 0.34
N GLU A 204 2.55 15.94 -0.53
CA GLU A 204 2.34 15.52 -1.91
C GLU A 204 2.08 14.01 -2.00
N VAL A 205 1.57 13.53 -3.16
CA VAL A 205 1.35 12.11 -3.40
C VAL A 205 2.60 11.29 -3.08
N GLY A 206 3.76 11.70 -3.60
CA GLY A 206 5.03 11.02 -3.33
C GLY A 206 5.45 11.01 -1.86
N ASP A 207 5.10 12.05 -1.08
CA ASP A 207 5.41 12.09 0.36
C ASP A 207 4.57 11.05 1.12
N MET A 208 3.28 10.96 0.83
CA MET A 208 2.38 10.00 1.47
C MET A 208 2.74 8.55 1.06
N GLU A 209 3.10 8.32 -0.22
CA GLU A 209 3.63 7.03 -0.67
C GLU A 209 4.92 6.66 0.11
N ALA A 210 5.85 7.61 0.27
CA ALA A 210 7.10 7.40 1.03
C ALA A 210 6.86 6.96 2.47
N LEU A 211 5.97 7.67 3.17
CA LEU A 211 5.61 7.39 4.55
C LEU A 211 4.92 6.03 4.69
N LEU A 212 3.99 5.73 3.78
CA LEU A 212 3.31 4.42 3.75
C LEU A 212 4.30 3.28 3.51
N ILE A 213 5.19 3.43 2.52
CA ILE A 213 6.26 2.48 2.22
C ILE A 213 7.16 2.27 3.44
N ALA A 214 7.63 3.35 4.06
CA ALA A 214 8.47 3.24 5.25
C ALA A 214 7.77 2.53 6.41
N ALA A 215 6.46 2.73 6.59
CA ALA A 215 5.70 2.05 7.63
C ALA A 215 5.67 0.53 7.45
N TYR A 216 5.73 0.03 6.21
CA TYR A 216 5.80 -1.39 5.87
C TYR A 216 7.20 -2.00 6.00
N ASN A 217 8.22 -1.22 6.33
CA ASN A 217 9.54 -1.77 6.58
C ASN A 217 9.49 -2.84 7.68
N ARG A 218 9.99 -4.04 7.37
CA ARG A 218 9.92 -5.25 8.21
C ARG A 218 8.50 -5.81 8.43
N SER A 219 7.60 -5.61 7.49
CA SER A 219 6.33 -6.33 7.48
C SER A 219 6.57 -7.84 7.35
N SER A 220 5.69 -8.65 7.94
CA SER A 220 5.76 -10.10 7.80
C SER A 220 5.22 -10.57 6.45
N ALA A 221 5.70 -11.71 5.98
CA ALA A 221 5.26 -12.34 4.75
C ALA A 221 5.40 -13.87 4.82
N ASP A 222 4.57 -14.56 4.05
CA ASP A 222 4.76 -15.98 3.75
C ASP A 222 5.58 -16.08 2.46
N MET A 223 6.58 -16.96 2.43
CA MET A 223 7.57 -17.01 1.34
C MET A 223 7.84 -18.45 0.91
N ILE A 224 8.04 -18.62 -0.39
CA ILE A 224 8.62 -19.84 -1.00
C ILE A 224 9.79 -19.48 -1.90
N GLY A 225 10.66 -20.44 -2.12
CA GLY A 225 11.94 -20.23 -2.81
C GLY A 225 13.05 -19.83 -1.85
N GLY A 226 14.14 -19.37 -2.37
CA GLY A 226 15.31 -18.97 -1.59
C GLY A 226 16.14 -17.94 -2.33
N ARG A 227 17.06 -17.31 -1.63
CA ARG A 227 18.03 -16.41 -2.20
C ARG A 227 19.40 -17.06 -2.18
N CYS A 228 20.02 -17.17 -3.33
CA CYS A 228 21.41 -17.54 -3.44
C CYS A 228 22.30 -16.39 -2.97
N ASN A 229 22.97 -16.54 -1.83
CA ASN A 229 23.96 -15.58 -1.35
C ASN A 229 25.37 -15.82 -1.91
N ALA A 230 25.51 -16.61 -2.97
CA ALA A 230 26.75 -16.76 -3.69
C ALA A 230 27.10 -15.38 -4.27
N GLY A 231 28.20 -14.80 -3.80
CA GLY A 231 28.55 -13.40 -4.06
C GLY A 231 28.59 -13.07 -5.54
N SER A 232 28.32 -11.84 -5.86
CA SER A 232 28.41 -11.29 -7.22
C SER A 232 29.71 -11.74 -7.89
N GLY A 233 29.58 -12.61 -8.87
CA GLY A 233 30.52 -12.73 -9.97
C GLY A 233 31.52 -13.85 -9.97
N ASP A 234 31.70 -14.76 -8.98
CA ASP A 234 32.76 -15.77 -9.10
C ASP A 234 32.64 -17.06 -8.25
N SER A 235 31.62 -17.23 -7.43
CA SER A 235 31.37 -18.56 -6.86
C SER A 235 30.47 -19.32 -7.81
N GLU A 236 31.05 -20.20 -8.61
CA GLU A 236 30.29 -21.17 -9.38
C GLU A 236 29.38 -21.94 -8.41
N VAL A 237 28.07 -21.73 -8.53
CA VAL A 237 27.08 -22.56 -7.82
C VAL A 237 27.31 -24.00 -8.24
N GLU A 238 27.69 -24.87 -7.29
CA GLU A 238 27.84 -26.28 -7.55
C GLU A 238 26.50 -26.85 -8.04
N ARG A 239 26.52 -27.54 -9.19
CA ARG A 239 25.33 -28.09 -9.81
C ARG A 239 25.42 -29.61 -9.86
N ASP A 240 24.28 -30.25 -9.69
CA ASP A 240 24.15 -31.72 -9.82
C ASP A 240 24.18 -32.18 -11.29
N GLU A 241 24.05 -33.49 -11.51
CA GLU A 241 24.01 -34.08 -12.85
C GLU A 241 22.82 -33.63 -13.70
N HIS A 242 21.79 -33.06 -13.08
CA HIS A 242 20.61 -32.48 -13.72
C HIS A 242 20.76 -30.97 -14.00
N GLY A 243 21.85 -30.36 -13.57
CA GLY A 243 22.15 -28.96 -13.75
C GLY A 243 21.50 -28.03 -12.71
N ARG A 244 20.97 -28.59 -11.62
CA ARG A 244 20.36 -27.86 -10.52
C ARG A 244 21.38 -27.53 -9.45
N ALA A 245 21.17 -26.44 -8.72
CA ALA A 245 22.04 -26.07 -7.61
C ALA A 245 22.02 -27.17 -6.53
N VAL A 246 23.23 -27.57 -6.07
CA VAL A 246 23.36 -28.49 -4.94
C VAL A 246 22.95 -27.82 -3.64
N ASP A 247 23.27 -26.56 -3.49
CA ASP A 247 22.81 -25.75 -2.36
C ASP A 247 21.31 -25.43 -2.50
N VAL A 248 20.53 -25.84 -1.51
CA VAL A 248 19.07 -25.63 -1.47
C VAL A 248 18.69 -24.14 -1.46
N ASP A 249 19.56 -23.29 -0.91
CA ASP A 249 19.34 -21.82 -0.91
C ASP A 249 19.52 -21.19 -2.29
N CYS A 250 20.14 -21.91 -3.23
CA CYS A 250 20.37 -21.49 -4.61
C CYS A 250 19.47 -22.26 -5.61
N ARG A 251 18.41 -22.90 -5.16
CA ARG A 251 17.46 -23.61 -6.03
C ARG A 251 16.27 -22.77 -6.45
N ASP A 252 16.15 -21.59 -5.88
CA ASP A 252 15.15 -20.60 -6.25
C ASP A 252 13.71 -21.14 -6.20
N SER A 253 12.76 -20.49 -6.87
CA SER A 253 11.38 -20.94 -6.94
C SER A 253 11.21 -22.08 -7.95
N ASN A 254 10.54 -23.18 -7.56
CA ASN A 254 10.21 -24.27 -8.48
C ASN A 254 9.15 -23.85 -9.50
N ALA A 255 9.26 -24.27 -10.76
CA ALA A 255 8.35 -23.90 -11.83
C ALA A 255 6.90 -24.34 -11.59
N GLY A 256 6.70 -25.53 -11.00
CA GLY A 256 5.36 -26.00 -10.60
C GLY A 256 4.77 -25.14 -9.49
N SER A 257 5.58 -24.69 -8.53
CA SER A 257 5.13 -23.78 -7.46
C SER A 257 4.72 -22.42 -8.02
N LEU A 258 5.51 -21.85 -8.94
CA LEU A 258 5.13 -20.64 -9.66
C LEU A 258 3.80 -20.82 -10.38
N HIS A 259 3.64 -21.94 -11.12
CA HIS A 259 2.41 -22.25 -11.85
C HIS A 259 1.19 -22.31 -10.92
N VAL A 260 1.26 -23.03 -9.81
CA VAL A 260 0.17 -23.14 -8.83
C VAL A 260 -0.15 -21.80 -8.19
N ILE A 261 0.86 -20.99 -7.85
CA ILE A 261 0.64 -19.70 -7.21
C ILE A 261 -0.01 -18.70 -8.17
N VAL A 262 0.51 -18.52 -9.39
CA VAL A 262 -0.08 -17.57 -10.33
C VAL A 262 -1.53 -17.94 -10.68
N THR A 263 -1.81 -19.24 -10.89
CA THR A 263 -3.14 -19.70 -11.28
C THR A 263 -4.16 -19.59 -10.14
N ASN A 264 -3.75 -19.82 -8.91
CA ASN A 264 -4.62 -19.67 -7.74
C ASN A 264 -4.76 -18.20 -7.34
N TYR A 265 -3.66 -17.47 -7.12
CA TYR A 265 -3.73 -16.07 -6.65
C TYR A 265 -4.36 -15.15 -7.68
N LEU A 266 -3.81 -15.07 -8.87
CA LEU A 266 -4.30 -14.17 -9.91
C LEU A 266 -5.52 -14.74 -10.64
N GLY A 267 -5.53 -16.07 -10.88
CA GLY A 267 -6.58 -16.71 -11.66
C GLY A 267 -7.86 -16.95 -10.89
N MET A 268 -7.78 -17.53 -9.69
CA MET A 268 -8.96 -17.93 -8.91
C MET A 268 -9.36 -16.89 -7.86
N MET A 269 -8.39 -16.24 -7.21
CA MET A 269 -8.64 -15.30 -6.11
C MET A 269 -8.60 -13.83 -6.54
N ASN A 270 -8.14 -13.52 -7.76
CA ASN A 270 -7.93 -12.17 -8.28
C ASN A 270 -7.05 -11.29 -7.36
N ARG A 271 -6.02 -11.91 -6.74
CA ARG A 271 -5.10 -11.27 -5.80
C ARG A 271 -3.69 -11.21 -6.38
N GLY A 272 -3.04 -10.07 -6.25
CA GLY A 272 -1.60 -9.93 -6.53
C GLY A 272 -0.75 -10.51 -5.42
N PHE A 273 0.50 -10.76 -5.73
CA PHE A 273 1.53 -11.20 -4.81
C PHE A 273 2.87 -10.57 -5.18
N ALA A 274 3.92 -10.88 -4.48
CA ALA A 274 5.24 -10.34 -4.70
C ALA A 274 6.23 -11.41 -5.18
N PHE A 275 7.19 -11.02 -6.00
CA PHE A 275 8.31 -11.88 -6.34
C PHE A 275 9.62 -11.09 -6.35
N ASP A 276 10.74 -11.78 -6.10
CA ASP A 276 12.05 -11.31 -6.51
C ASP A 276 12.25 -11.73 -7.96
N ARG A 277 12.30 -10.73 -8.82
CA ARG A 277 12.28 -10.92 -10.25
C ARG A 277 13.61 -11.46 -10.80
N THR A 278 14.69 -11.13 -10.13
CA THR A 278 16.04 -11.43 -10.58
C THR A 278 16.58 -12.66 -9.87
N TYR A 279 17.33 -13.41 -10.58
CA TYR A 279 17.97 -14.64 -10.09
C TYR A 279 19.47 -14.41 -9.77
N ASP A 280 19.82 -13.19 -9.42
CA ASP A 280 21.20 -12.79 -9.16
C ASP A 280 21.36 -12.27 -7.71
N TYR A 281 22.52 -11.68 -7.42
CA TYR A 281 22.83 -11.14 -6.11
C TYR A 281 21.89 -9.99 -5.69
N GLU A 282 21.41 -9.20 -6.64
CA GLU A 282 20.52 -8.07 -6.38
C GLU A 282 19.10 -8.57 -6.11
N VAL A 283 18.43 -7.97 -5.14
CA VAL A 283 17.04 -8.29 -4.80
C VAL A 283 16.12 -7.19 -5.31
N TRP A 284 15.32 -7.51 -6.32
CA TRP A 284 14.35 -6.60 -6.93
C TRP A 284 12.94 -7.10 -6.72
N ASN A 285 12.37 -6.74 -5.55
CA ASN A 285 10.98 -7.11 -5.22
C ASN A 285 10.01 -6.30 -6.06
N GLN A 286 9.06 -6.99 -6.72
CA GLN A 286 8.06 -6.39 -7.60
C GLN A 286 6.66 -6.95 -7.32
N PRO A 287 5.60 -6.12 -7.42
CA PRO A 287 4.22 -6.61 -7.37
C PRO A 287 3.86 -7.35 -8.65
N VAL A 288 3.35 -8.56 -8.52
CA VAL A 288 2.81 -9.37 -9.63
C VAL A 288 1.31 -9.13 -9.72
N VAL A 289 0.83 -8.72 -10.90
CA VAL A 289 -0.53 -8.22 -11.08
C VAL A 289 -1.34 -8.95 -12.13
N GLY A 290 -0.72 -9.79 -12.95
CA GLY A 290 -1.40 -10.56 -13.99
C GLY A 290 -0.56 -11.68 -14.56
N TYR A 291 -1.21 -12.62 -15.24
CA TYR A 291 -0.53 -13.67 -16.00
C TYR A 291 -1.38 -14.16 -17.16
N GLU A 292 -0.72 -14.76 -18.14
CA GLU A 292 -1.30 -15.49 -19.25
C GLU A 292 -0.44 -16.71 -19.58
N ILE A 293 -1.05 -17.90 -19.60
CA ILE A 293 -0.44 -19.13 -20.10
C ILE A 293 -0.77 -19.23 -21.59
N THR A 294 0.18 -18.82 -22.42
CA THR A 294 0.01 -18.78 -23.89
C THR A 294 0.17 -20.15 -24.55
N LYS A 295 0.73 -21.12 -23.80
CA LYS A 295 0.90 -22.50 -24.20
C LYS A 295 0.85 -23.40 -22.99
N GLN A 296 0.07 -24.49 -23.07
CA GLN A 296 0.06 -25.61 -22.12
C GLN A 296 -0.30 -26.87 -22.92
N GLU A 297 0.70 -27.55 -23.40
CA GLU A 297 0.55 -28.70 -24.29
C GLU A 297 1.12 -29.96 -23.66
N GLU A 298 0.35 -31.03 -23.61
CA GLU A 298 0.85 -32.35 -23.21
C GLU A 298 1.93 -32.82 -24.17
N ILE A 299 3.05 -33.31 -23.63
CA ILE A 299 4.20 -33.76 -24.38
C ILE A 299 4.66 -35.13 -23.89
N ASP A 300 5.35 -35.86 -24.75
CA ASP A 300 6.00 -37.12 -24.34
C ASP A 300 7.36 -36.88 -23.67
N VAL A 301 7.88 -37.93 -23.02
CA VAL A 301 9.17 -37.89 -22.33
C VAL A 301 10.32 -37.52 -23.27
N ALA A 302 10.28 -37.96 -24.52
CA ALA A 302 11.35 -37.70 -25.48
C ALA A 302 11.41 -36.17 -25.79
N ARG A 303 10.24 -35.54 -25.93
CA ARG A 303 10.14 -34.10 -26.15
C ARG A 303 10.55 -33.31 -24.91
N ALA A 304 10.13 -33.71 -23.72
CA ALA A 304 10.55 -33.09 -22.48
C ALA A 304 12.09 -33.14 -22.30
N ASN A 305 12.68 -34.31 -22.50
CA ASN A 305 14.13 -34.48 -22.45
C ASN A 305 14.86 -33.60 -23.50
N GLU A 306 14.32 -33.49 -24.73
CA GLU A 306 14.88 -32.60 -25.75
C GLU A 306 14.88 -31.13 -25.28
N LEU A 307 13.78 -30.63 -24.72
CA LEU A 307 13.66 -29.26 -24.19
C LEU A 307 14.62 -28.99 -23.05
N LEU A 308 14.83 -29.98 -22.20
CA LEU A 308 15.77 -29.91 -21.06
C LEU A 308 17.24 -30.15 -21.48
N GLY A 309 17.51 -30.38 -22.78
CA GLY A 309 18.85 -30.66 -23.31
C GLY A 309 19.38 -32.05 -22.97
N ARG A 310 18.49 -33.00 -22.77
CA ARG A 310 18.79 -34.42 -22.42
C ARG A 310 18.49 -35.37 -23.57
N THR A 311 19.03 -36.53 -23.47
CA THR A 311 18.74 -37.69 -24.38
C THR A 311 18.40 -38.89 -23.53
N GLY A 312 17.25 -39.48 -23.76
CA GLY A 312 16.79 -40.67 -23.01
C GLY A 312 15.32 -40.97 -23.25
N GLU A 313 14.88 -42.17 -22.86
CA GLU A 313 13.49 -42.58 -22.95
C GLU A 313 12.77 -42.52 -21.58
N THR A 314 13.49 -42.10 -20.53
CA THR A 314 12.97 -41.93 -19.15
C THR A 314 13.06 -40.47 -18.76
N TYR A 315 12.04 -40.01 -18.03
CA TYR A 315 12.04 -38.69 -17.37
C TYR A 315 12.68 -38.89 -15.98
N GLU A 316 13.85 -38.30 -15.79
CA GLU A 316 14.67 -38.55 -14.58
C GLU A 316 14.48 -37.47 -13.49
N TYR A 317 13.74 -36.40 -13.77
CA TYR A 317 13.57 -35.28 -12.85
C TYR A 317 12.55 -35.55 -11.76
N ASN A 318 11.45 -36.23 -12.10
CA ASN A 318 10.39 -36.58 -11.14
C ASN A 318 9.74 -37.93 -11.53
N GLU A 319 9.98 -39.02 -10.76
CA GLU A 319 9.45 -40.34 -11.08
C GLU A 319 7.94 -40.46 -10.88
N ASP A 320 7.32 -39.59 -10.12
CA ASP A 320 5.87 -39.58 -9.90
C ASP A 320 5.12 -38.80 -10.99
N ALA A 321 5.82 -38.11 -11.88
CA ALA A 321 5.21 -37.44 -13.01
C ALA A 321 4.62 -38.45 -14.00
N ALA A 322 3.29 -38.47 -14.08
CA ALA A 322 2.54 -39.31 -14.99
C ALA A 322 2.27 -38.62 -16.32
N THR A 323 2.12 -37.28 -16.29
CA THR A 323 1.88 -36.44 -17.47
C THR A 323 2.79 -35.21 -17.41
N LEU A 324 3.33 -34.81 -18.57
CA LEU A 324 4.21 -33.65 -18.72
C LEU A 324 3.58 -32.67 -19.68
N TYR A 325 3.62 -31.38 -19.31
CA TYR A 325 3.16 -30.28 -20.17
C TYR A 325 4.31 -29.33 -20.49
N ASP A 326 4.40 -28.92 -21.75
CA ASP A 326 5.26 -27.82 -22.18
C ASP A 326 4.49 -26.51 -22.04
N VAL A 327 4.97 -25.65 -21.11
CA VAL A 327 4.25 -24.42 -20.70
C VAL A 327 5.03 -23.18 -21.08
N ASN A 328 4.31 -22.19 -21.64
CA ASN A 328 4.79 -20.83 -21.81
C ASN A 328 3.90 -19.89 -20.96
N LEU A 329 4.48 -19.30 -19.94
CA LEU A 329 3.83 -18.39 -19.02
C LEU A 329 4.33 -16.96 -19.25
N SER A 330 3.44 -16.03 -19.38
CA SER A 330 3.70 -14.58 -19.29
C SER A 330 3.22 -14.07 -17.94
N VAL A 331 4.04 -13.26 -17.25
CA VAL A 331 3.72 -12.68 -15.95
C VAL A 331 3.84 -11.17 -16.04
N ASP A 332 2.76 -10.47 -15.73
CA ASP A 332 2.73 -9.01 -15.65
C ASP A 332 3.06 -8.53 -14.23
N TRP A 333 3.98 -7.60 -14.12
CA TRP A 333 4.45 -7.03 -12.87
C TRP A 333 4.67 -5.51 -12.98
N VAL A 334 4.68 -4.80 -11.84
CA VAL A 334 4.83 -3.35 -11.79
C VAL A 334 6.26 -3.00 -11.43
N THR A 335 6.91 -2.16 -12.26
CA THR A 335 8.26 -1.65 -11.98
C THR A 335 8.22 -0.33 -11.22
N GLU A 336 9.38 0.08 -10.70
CA GLU A 336 9.58 1.33 -10.00
C GLU A 336 9.29 2.55 -10.90
N SER A 337 8.90 3.63 -10.23
CA SER A 337 8.74 4.96 -10.82
C SER A 337 9.53 6.00 -10.02
N HIS A 338 9.35 7.26 -10.33
CA HIS A 338 9.87 8.37 -9.54
C HIS A 338 8.78 8.92 -8.62
N ALA A 339 9.18 9.54 -7.49
CA ALA A 339 8.27 10.30 -6.66
C ALA A 339 7.61 11.42 -7.49
N SER A 340 6.32 11.65 -7.27
CA SER A 340 5.52 12.57 -8.08
C SER A 340 4.50 13.30 -7.21
N THR A 341 4.08 14.48 -7.66
CA THR A 341 2.97 15.24 -7.05
C THR A 341 1.60 14.67 -7.41
N THR A 342 1.55 13.84 -8.45
CA THR A 342 0.34 13.14 -8.92
C THR A 342 0.58 11.65 -9.03
N PRO A 343 -0.48 10.81 -8.99
CA PRO A 343 -0.36 9.38 -9.17
C PRO A 343 0.31 9.00 -10.49
N ASN A 344 1.32 8.13 -10.44
CA ASN A 344 1.92 7.55 -11.65
C ASN A 344 0.97 6.53 -12.29
N ASP A 345 0.84 6.50 -13.60
CA ASP A 345 -0.02 5.57 -14.33
C ASP A 345 0.54 4.13 -14.23
N SER A 346 -0.18 3.23 -13.54
CA SER A 346 0.22 1.83 -13.36
C SER A 346 0.43 1.09 -14.69
N ALA A 347 -0.37 1.39 -15.71
CA ALA A 347 -0.24 0.74 -17.02
C ALA A 347 1.09 1.09 -17.70
N ARG A 348 1.59 2.30 -17.51
CA ARG A 348 2.89 2.74 -18.06
C ARG A 348 4.07 2.00 -17.42
N TYR A 349 3.92 1.58 -16.17
CA TYR A 349 4.97 0.92 -15.39
C TYR A 349 4.77 -0.59 -15.30
N THR A 350 3.76 -1.15 -15.92
CA THR A 350 3.59 -2.61 -16.05
C THR A 350 4.57 -3.16 -17.09
N ARG A 351 5.20 -4.29 -16.76
CA ARG A 351 6.14 -5.05 -17.58
C ARG A 351 5.71 -6.51 -17.61
N THR A 352 6.20 -7.24 -18.61
CA THR A 352 5.88 -8.66 -18.79
C THR A 352 7.16 -9.46 -18.91
N ASP A 353 7.35 -10.44 -18.04
CA ASP A 353 8.37 -11.48 -18.17
C ASP A 353 7.75 -12.77 -18.70
N ARG A 354 8.57 -13.61 -19.33
CA ARG A 354 8.13 -14.86 -19.94
C ARG A 354 8.98 -16.01 -19.45
N TYR A 355 8.29 -17.06 -19.01
CA TYR A 355 8.90 -18.27 -18.48
C TYR A 355 8.49 -19.47 -19.31
N THR A 356 9.45 -20.39 -19.54
CA THR A 356 9.24 -21.66 -20.24
C THR A 356 9.68 -22.80 -19.34
N TYR A 357 8.79 -23.76 -19.16
CA TYR A 357 9.04 -24.88 -18.26
C TYR A 357 8.25 -26.12 -18.64
N ILE A 358 8.74 -27.28 -18.17
CA ILE A 358 7.97 -28.51 -18.14
C ILE A 358 7.19 -28.51 -16.83
N LEU A 359 5.86 -28.67 -16.91
CA LEU A 359 5.01 -28.85 -15.74
C LEU A 359 4.81 -30.35 -15.50
N GLU A 360 4.99 -30.78 -14.28
CA GLU A 360 4.91 -32.19 -13.84
C GLU A 360 3.59 -32.42 -13.13
N VAL A 361 2.84 -33.43 -13.60
CA VAL A 361 1.49 -33.76 -13.13
C VAL A 361 1.43 -35.22 -12.78
N ASP A 362 0.87 -35.55 -11.62
CA ASP A 362 0.69 -36.91 -11.14
C ASP A 362 -0.45 -37.66 -11.86
N ALA A 363 -0.66 -38.96 -11.49
CA ALA A 363 -1.70 -39.78 -12.07
C ALA A 363 -3.13 -39.32 -11.73
N GLU A 364 -3.30 -38.52 -10.69
CA GLU A 364 -4.56 -37.88 -10.27
C GLU A 364 -4.83 -36.55 -10.96
N GLY A 365 -3.91 -36.06 -11.79
CA GLY A 365 -4.04 -34.79 -12.51
C GLY A 365 -3.60 -33.55 -11.70
N LYS A 366 -2.84 -33.76 -10.62
CA LYS A 366 -2.33 -32.67 -9.78
C LYS A 366 -0.93 -32.27 -10.20
N VAL A 367 -0.68 -30.97 -10.23
CA VAL A 367 0.65 -30.42 -10.38
C VAL A 367 1.49 -30.81 -9.17
N ILE A 368 2.65 -31.40 -9.42
CA ILE A 368 3.57 -31.90 -8.38
C ILE A 368 4.99 -31.37 -8.50
N GLY A 369 5.27 -30.53 -9.50
CA GLY A 369 6.58 -29.95 -9.74
C GLY A 369 6.69 -29.34 -11.13
N GLY A 370 7.92 -29.01 -11.52
CA GLY A 370 8.24 -28.54 -12.85
C GLY A 370 9.69 -28.10 -12.99
N GLU A 371 10.20 -28.13 -14.22
CA GLU A 371 11.58 -27.82 -14.56
C GLU A 371 11.67 -26.70 -15.59
N TYR A 372 12.36 -25.62 -15.25
CA TYR A 372 12.64 -24.55 -16.22
C TYR A 372 13.59 -25.02 -17.33
N TYR A 373 13.33 -24.55 -18.56
CA TYR A 373 14.22 -24.81 -19.69
C TYR A 373 14.52 -23.53 -20.49
N GLY A 374 15.49 -23.61 -21.40
CA GLY A 374 15.91 -22.49 -22.20
C GLY A 374 16.47 -21.34 -21.34
N ASN A 375 16.10 -20.11 -21.65
CA ASN A 375 16.56 -18.95 -20.88
C ASN A 375 15.98 -18.90 -19.46
N SER A 376 14.82 -19.51 -19.27
CA SER A 376 14.16 -19.53 -17.95
C SER A 376 14.93 -20.36 -16.93
N ARG A 377 15.86 -21.21 -17.35
CA ARG A 377 16.74 -21.93 -16.44
C ARG A 377 17.66 -21.01 -15.63
N GLU A 378 18.04 -19.89 -16.21
CA GLU A 378 18.91 -18.89 -15.61
C GLU A 378 18.20 -17.55 -15.35
N GLN A 379 16.92 -17.45 -15.72
CA GLN A 379 16.12 -16.24 -15.59
C GLN A 379 14.71 -16.62 -15.14
N HIS A 380 14.56 -16.86 -13.84
CA HIS A 380 13.30 -17.12 -13.17
C HIS A 380 13.34 -16.46 -11.78
N PRO A 381 12.21 -16.31 -11.08
CA PRO A 381 12.19 -15.65 -9.78
C PRO A 381 12.96 -16.45 -8.72
N ASP A 382 13.79 -15.78 -7.91
CA ASP A 382 14.45 -16.39 -6.76
C ASP A 382 13.43 -16.89 -5.74
N PHE A 383 12.47 -16.02 -5.40
CA PHE A 383 11.42 -16.34 -4.45
C PHE A 383 10.12 -15.61 -4.75
N LEU A 384 9.04 -16.17 -4.27
CA LEU A 384 7.70 -15.61 -4.29
C LEU A 384 7.26 -15.38 -2.86
N TRP A 385 6.50 -14.31 -2.61
CA TRP A 385 6.03 -14.03 -1.26
C TRP A 385 4.70 -13.30 -1.22
N ASN A 386 3.92 -13.59 -0.16
CA ASN A 386 2.63 -13.00 0.11
C ASN A 386 2.76 -12.06 1.32
N PRO A 387 2.74 -10.75 1.13
CA PRO A 387 2.86 -9.80 2.22
C PRO A 387 1.59 -9.77 3.07
N ARG A 388 1.76 -9.50 4.36
CA ARG A 388 0.67 -9.31 5.31
C ARG A 388 0.44 -7.85 5.60
N ARG A 389 -0.84 -7.45 5.67
CA ARG A 389 -1.21 -6.09 6.07
C ARG A 389 -0.76 -5.83 7.51
N ILE A 390 -0.15 -4.67 7.75
CA ILE A 390 0.29 -4.26 9.07
C ILE A 390 -0.81 -3.47 9.79
N THR A 391 -0.88 -3.64 11.10
CA THR A 391 -1.71 -2.82 12.00
C THR A 391 -0.88 -1.76 12.71
N ARG A 392 0.45 -1.95 12.75
CA ARG A 392 1.39 -1.01 13.38
C ARG A 392 2.69 -0.96 12.59
N SER A 393 3.25 0.23 12.45
CA SER A 393 4.60 0.38 11.90
C SER A 393 5.66 -0.12 12.88
N SER A 394 6.69 -0.79 12.36
CA SER A 394 7.89 -1.14 13.12
C SER A 394 8.90 0.02 13.20
N VAL A 395 8.66 1.10 12.45
CA VAL A 395 9.53 2.28 12.41
C VAL A 395 9.12 3.23 13.52
N PRO A 396 10.00 3.50 14.51
CA PRO A 396 9.72 4.47 15.55
C PRO A 396 9.36 5.85 14.99
N TYR A 397 8.47 6.54 15.69
CA TYR A 397 7.97 7.88 15.33
C TYR A 397 7.11 7.93 14.06
N LEU A 398 6.80 6.79 13.44
CA LEU A 398 5.92 6.69 12.28
C LEU A 398 4.69 5.86 12.62
N ASP A 399 3.55 6.49 12.66
CA ASP A 399 2.25 5.87 12.92
C ASP A 399 1.54 5.61 11.61
N ILE A 400 1.20 4.33 11.35
CA ILE A 400 0.53 3.92 10.10
C ILE A 400 -0.89 4.50 9.98
N ASP A 401 -1.60 4.68 11.08
CA ASP A 401 -2.98 5.17 11.04
C ASP A 401 -3.02 6.66 10.68
N ARG A 402 -2.02 7.45 11.13
CA ARG A 402 -1.84 8.84 10.67
C ARG A 402 -1.52 8.92 9.17
N VAL A 403 -0.71 7.98 8.66
CA VAL A 403 -0.43 7.92 7.22
C VAL A 403 -1.68 7.55 6.44
N ARG A 404 -2.46 6.55 6.91
CA ARG A 404 -3.75 6.19 6.30
C ARG A 404 -4.74 7.34 6.33
N MET A 405 -4.81 8.08 7.42
CA MET A 405 -5.64 9.29 7.52
C MET A 405 -5.27 10.32 6.42
N LEU A 406 -3.98 10.62 6.23
CA LEU A 406 -3.55 11.50 5.13
C LEU A 406 -3.97 10.96 3.76
N ILE A 407 -3.85 9.65 3.55
CA ILE A 407 -4.27 8.99 2.30
C ILE A 407 -5.79 9.09 2.13
N GLU A 408 -6.58 8.88 3.15
CA GLU A 408 -8.04 9.05 3.11
C GLU A 408 -8.42 10.49 2.78
N MET A 409 -7.77 11.47 3.41
CA MET A 409 -7.95 12.89 3.06
C MET A 409 -7.60 13.18 1.60
N SER A 410 -6.52 12.58 1.10
CA SER A 410 -6.12 12.65 -0.31
C SER A 410 -7.15 12.05 -1.27
N ARG A 411 -7.95 11.11 -0.83
CA ARG A 411 -8.96 10.38 -1.62
C ARG A 411 -10.38 10.90 -1.42
N ALA A 412 -10.61 11.67 -0.35
CA ALA A 412 -11.89 12.29 -0.12
C ALA A 412 -12.27 13.17 -1.34
N PRO A 413 -13.53 13.32 -1.71
CA PRO A 413 -13.92 14.27 -2.75
C PRO A 413 -13.26 15.61 -2.47
N GLU A 414 -12.74 16.25 -3.51
CA GLU A 414 -12.16 17.59 -3.38
C GLU A 414 -13.21 18.50 -2.76
N GLN A 415 -12.99 18.87 -1.49
CA GLN A 415 -13.75 19.98 -0.97
C GLN A 415 -13.16 21.22 -1.63
N PRO A 416 -13.96 22.04 -2.28
CA PRO A 416 -13.45 23.29 -2.82
C PRO A 416 -12.71 24.03 -1.69
N ASP A 417 -11.53 24.58 -2.00
CA ASP A 417 -10.72 25.34 -1.06
C ASP A 417 -11.61 26.28 -0.23
N PRO A 418 -11.43 26.36 1.11
CA PRO A 418 -12.15 27.33 1.91
C PRO A 418 -11.77 28.72 1.42
N VAL A 419 -12.62 29.29 0.58
CA VAL A 419 -12.44 30.63 0.10
C VAL A 419 -12.70 31.57 1.27
N THR A 420 -11.76 32.45 1.56
CA THR A 420 -11.90 33.52 2.53
C THR A 420 -12.89 34.56 1.97
N GLY A 421 -14.17 34.29 2.16
CA GLY A 421 -15.35 35.05 1.73
C GLY A 421 -16.57 34.13 1.77
N GLY A 422 -17.75 34.61 1.98
CA GLY A 422 -18.96 33.79 1.95
C GLY A 422 -19.12 33.11 0.58
N GLU A 423 -19.17 31.78 0.53
CA GLU A 423 -19.54 31.03 -0.69
C GLU A 423 -21.02 30.69 -0.66
N LEU A 424 -21.70 31.07 -1.74
CA LEU A 424 -23.10 30.76 -1.96
C LEU A 424 -23.18 29.77 -3.13
N VAL A 425 -23.57 28.54 -2.85
CA VAL A 425 -23.64 27.46 -3.85
C VAL A 425 -25.09 27.21 -4.23
N ALA A 426 -25.36 27.09 -5.52
CA ALA A 426 -26.69 26.76 -6.05
C ALA A 426 -26.55 25.82 -7.26
N GLU A 427 -27.41 24.81 -7.32
CA GLU A 427 -27.50 23.89 -8.43
C GLU A 427 -28.58 24.34 -9.42
N GLY A 428 -28.28 24.26 -10.70
CA GLY A 428 -29.26 24.49 -11.75
C GLY A 428 -29.84 23.17 -12.31
N ALA A 429 -31.03 23.27 -12.87
CA ALA A 429 -31.71 22.12 -13.44
C ALA A 429 -30.91 21.47 -14.57
N GLY A 430 -30.72 20.15 -14.50
CA GLY A 430 -30.09 19.32 -15.52
C GLY A 430 -31.06 18.40 -16.26
N GLY A 431 -30.51 17.53 -17.12
CA GLY A 431 -31.28 16.63 -17.98
C GLY A 431 -31.96 17.32 -19.13
N ILE A 432 -31.44 18.50 -19.58
CA ILE A 432 -32.06 19.30 -20.64
C ILE A 432 -31.32 19.05 -21.95
N ALA A 433 -32.05 18.58 -22.97
CA ALA A 433 -31.49 18.35 -24.33
C ALA A 433 -31.12 19.68 -24.99
N ILE A 434 -29.92 19.76 -25.56
CA ILE A 434 -29.40 20.90 -26.33
C ILE A 434 -29.81 20.67 -27.79
N PRO A 435 -30.63 21.58 -28.41
CA PRO A 435 -31.01 21.45 -29.79
C PRO A 435 -29.83 21.63 -30.74
N ASP A 436 -29.75 20.75 -31.78
CA ASP A 436 -28.74 20.83 -32.82
C ASP A 436 -28.92 22.10 -33.69
N ASN A 437 -27.82 22.84 -33.85
CA ASN A 437 -27.74 24.05 -34.67
C ASN A 437 -28.85 25.09 -34.36
N ASP A 438 -29.07 25.36 -33.09
CA ASP A 438 -30.07 26.31 -32.61
C ASP A 438 -29.43 27.41 -31.75
N ASP A 439 -29.30 28.60 -32.32
CA ASP A 439 -28.75 29.77 -31.62
C ASP A 439 -29.62 30.22 -30.42
N ALA A 440 -30.90 29.82 -30.38
CA ALA A 440 -31.78 30.11 -29.26
C ALA A 440 -31.43 29.21 -28.03
N GLY A 441 -30.94 28.02 -28.25
CA GLY A 441 -30.46 27.10 -27.27
C GLY A 441 -31.42 26.80 -26.13
N ILE A 442 -30.85 26.51 -24.97
CA ILE A 442 -31.56 26.22 -23.72
C ILE A 442 -31.17 27.17 -22.63
N THR A 443 -32.02 27.31 -21.61
CA THR A 443 -31.72 28.04 -20.37
C THR A 443 -32.00 27.17 -19.15
N SER A 444 -31.12 27.29 -18.13
CA SER A 444 -31.29 26.68 -16.83
C SER A 444 -30.98 27.73 -15.76
N ALA A 445 -31.81 27.81 -14.71
CA ALA A 445 -31.65 28.79 -13.65
C ALA A 445 -31.19 28.12 -12.34
N ALA A 446 -30.31 28.80 -11.62
CA ALA A 446 -29.96 28.56 -10.24
C ALA A 446 -30.26 29.76 -9.40
N ASN A 447 -30.88 29.62 -8.23
CA ASN A 447 -31.24 30.71 -7.33
C ASN A 447 -30.27 30.78 -6.16
N VAL A 448 -29.67 31.93 -5.94
CA VAL A 448 -28.72 32.23 -4.87
C VAL A 448 -29.35 33.19 -3.88
N MET A 449 -29.15 32.93 -2.59
CA MET A 449 -29.50 33.86 -1.51
C MET A 449 -28.34 33.97 -0.53
N GLY A 450 -27.88 35.17 -0.21
CA GLY A 450 -26.80 35.44 0.73
C GLY A 450 -26.53 36.93 0.87
N GLU A 451 -25.56 37.27 1.69
CA GLU A 451 -25.16 38.67 1.99
C GLU A 451 -23.81 38.97 1.33
N GLY A 452 -23.50 40.28 1.23
CA GLY A 452 -22.25 40.75 0.65
C GLY A 452 -22.32 41.03 -0.85
N ALA A 453 -21.26 41.63 -1.40
CA ALA A 453 -21.12 41.87 -2.82
C ALA A 453 -20.29 40.78 -3.49
N VAL A 454 -20.61 40.38 -4.70
CA VAL A 454 -19.87 39.37 -5.46
C VAL A 454 -18.41 39.76 -5.63
N THR A 455 -17.48 38.90 -5.24
CA THR A 455 -16.04 39.05 -5.48
C THR A 455 -15.51 38.04 -6.50
N GLY A 456 -16.23 36.91 -6.71
CA GLY A 456 -15.89 35.90 -7.70
C GLY A 456 -17.10 35.06 -8.05
N VAL A 457 -17.05 34.40 -9.21
CA VAL A 457 -18.07 33.45 -9.67
C VAL A 457 -17.41 32.26 -10.35
N ARG A 458 -17.85 31.05 -10.01
CA ARG A 458 -17.46 29.80 -10.66
C ARG A 458 -18.68 29.06 -11.19
N VAL A 459 -18.51 28.40 -12.31
CA VAL A 459 -19.55 27.58 -12.94
C VAL A 459 -18.95 26.20 -13.24
N ALA A 460 -19.40 25.18 -12.54
CA ALA A 460 -19.12 23.80 -12.90
C ALA A 460 -20.16 23.29 -13.89
N LEU A 461 -19.73 22.78 -15.02
CA LEU A 461 -20.58 22.27 -16.10
C LEU A 461 -20.44 20.77 -16.22
N ASP A 462 -21.58 20.09 -16.41
CA ASP A 462 -21.67 18.71 -16.86
C ASP A 462 -22.56 18.65 -18.11
N ILE A 463 -21.93 18.54 -19.29
CA ILE A 463 -22.60 18.51 -20.58
C ILE A 463 -22.09 17.34 -21.38
N THR A 464 -22.98 16.45 -21.81
CA THR A 464 -22.71 15.46 -22.85
C THR A 464 -22.94 16.06 -24.22
N HIS A 465 -21.94 16.06 -25.10
CA HIS A 465 -22.02 16.56 -26.46
C HIS A 465 -20.98 15.91 -27.37
N THR A 466 -21.31 15.61 -28.63
CA THR A 466 -20.41 14.90 -29.55
C THR A 466 -19.37 15.83 -30.23
N TYR A 467 -19.48 17.13 -30.08
CA TYR A 467 -18.50 18.12 -30.59
C TYR A 467 -18.57 19.42 -29.81
N VAL A 468 -17.74 19.55 -28.76
CA VAL A 468 -17.75 20.71 -27.84
C VAL A 468 -17.50 22.05 -28.54
N GLY A 469 -16.74 22.04 -29.65
CA GLY A 469 -16.44 23.24 -30.43
C GLY A 469 -17.66 23.92 -31.10
N ASP A 470 -18.83 23.31 -31.04
CA ASP A 470 -20.07 23.93 -31.54
C ASP A 470 -20.86 24.66 -30.46
N LEU A 471 -20.51 24.40 -29.20
CA LEU A 471 -21.22 24.96 -28.05
C LEU A 471 -20.79 26.37 -27.70
N ARG A 472 -21.77 27.21 -27.40
CA ARG A 472 -21.60 28.48 -26.70
C ARG A 472 -22.34 28.42 -25.35
N VAL A 473 -21.61 28.64 -24.27
CA VAL A 473 -22.18 28.70 -22.92
C VAL A 473 -22.00 30.09 -22.35
N ALA A 474 -23.06 30.66 -21.78
CA ALA A 474 -23.01 31.97 -21.14
C ALA A 474 -23.79 31.96 -19.84
N LEU A 475 -23.28 32.70 -18.83
CA LEU A 475 -23.93 32.92 -17.56
C LEU A 475 -24.53 34.33 -17.53
N ARG A 476 -25.76 34.49 -17.02
CA ARG A 476 -26.47 35.75 -16.90
C ARG A 476 -26.90 36.00 -15.47
N LYS A 477 -26.76 37.27 -15.07
CA LYS A 477 -27.33 37.82 -13.84
C LYS A 477 -28.01 39.15 -14.18
N GLY A 478 -29.36 39.19 -14.16
CA GLY A 478 -30.10 40.33 -14.65
C GLY A 478 -29.76 40.67 -16.12
N ASP A 479 -29.33 41.93 -16.35
CA ASP A 479 -28.94 42.39 -17.69
C ASP A 479 -27.47 42.07 -18.07
N VAL A 480 -26.71 41.53 -17.14
CA VAL A 480 -25.28 41.19 -17.36
C VAL A 480 -25.12 39.77 -17.84
N GLU A 481 -24.49 39.61 -19.00
CA GLU A 481 -24.11 38.31 -19.56
C GLU A 481 -22.59 38.18 -19.61
N ARG A 482 -22.07 37.01 -19.25
CA ARG A 482 -20.66 36.65 -19.41
C ARG A 482 -20.55 35.28 -20.09
N VAL A 483 -19.66 35.21 -21.07
CA VAL A 483 -19.40 33.97 -21.82
C VAL A 483 -18.49 33.10 -20.97
N VAL A 484 -18.92 31.87 -20.75
CA VAL A 484 -18.19 30.81 -20.05
C VAL A 484 -17.35 30.04 -21.05
N LEU A 485 -17.95 29.61 -22.14
CA LEU A 485 -17.32 28.87 -23.24
C LEU A 485 -17.83 29.42 -24.59
N ASN A 486 -16.93 29.64 -25.55
CA ASN A 486 -17.32 30.19 -26.86
C ASN A 486 -16.72 29.36 -27.99
N ARG A 487 -17.31 28.21 -28.25
CA ARG A 487 -16.92 27.34 -29.37
C ARG A 487 -15.46 26.91 -29.32
N GLU A 488 -14.97 26.65 -28.11
CA GLU A 488 -13.62 26.17 -27.83
C GLU A 488 -13.66 24.66 -27.59
N GLY A 489 -12.51 23.96 -27.71
CA GLY A 489 -12.41 22.52 -27.51
C GLY A 489 -12.47 21.68 -28.80
N GLY A 490 -12.89 22.28 -29.93
CA GLY A 490 -12.90 21.60 -31.23
C GLY A 490 -13.69 20.29 -31.21
N GLY A 491 -13.09 19.22 -31.70
CA GLY A 491 -13.71 17.89 -31.76
C GLY A 491 -13.65 17.06 -30.48
N ASN A 492 -13.46 17.67 -29.31
CA ASN A 492 -13.58 16.97 -28.05
C ASN A 492 -15.05 16.65 -27.76
N ASP A 493 -15.29 15.52 -27.12
CA ASP A 493 -16.58 15.12 -26.60
C ASP A 493 -16.69 15.57 -25.13
N ASP A 494 -17.90 15.90 -24.71
CA ASP A 494 -18.32 16.20 -23.35
C ASP A 494 -17.57 17.36 -22.62
N ILE A 495 -18.24 17.97 -21.65
CA ILE A 495 -17.66 18.98 -20.73
C ILE A 495 -17.96 18.54 -19.31
N ALA A 496 -16.91 18.33 -18.50
CA ALA A 496 -16.99 18.08 -17.07
C ALA A 496 -15.92 18.94 -16.39
N GLU A 497 -16.10 20.27 -16.41
CA GLU A 497 -15.09 21.23 -15.99
C GLU A 497 -15.70 22.39 -15.19
N THR A 498 -14.88 23.05 -14.38
CA THR A 498 -15.23 24.27 -13.63
C THR A 498 -14.54 25.48 -14.24
N PHE A 499 -15.31 26.55 -14.48
CA PHE A 499 -14.86 27.78 -15.10
C PHE A 499 -14.97 28.95 -14.15
N ASP A 500 -13.92 29.74 -14.00
CA ASP A 500 -13.97 31.04 -13.35
C ASP A 500 -14.59 32.06 -14.30
N VAL A 501 -15.63 32.78 -13.82
CA VAL A 501 -16.37 33.74 -14.63
C VAL A 501 -16.21 35.14 -14.04
N THR A 502 -15.50 35.98 -14.74
CA THR A 502 -15.23 37.39 -14.30
C THR A 502 -16.28 38.37 -14.82
N GLY A 503 -16.35 39.53 -14.15
CA GLY A 503 -17.19 40.66 -14.58
C GLY A 503 -18.57 40.71 -13.94
N PHE A 504 -18.73 40.00 -12.81
CA PHE A 504 -19.87 40.13 -11.91
C PHE A 504 -19.46 40.75 -10.55
N GLU A 505 -18.20 41.17 -10.40
CA GLU A 505 -17.66 41.75 -9.17
C GLU A 505 -18.46 42.99 -8.76
N GLY A 506 -18.82 43.06 -7.48
CA GLY A 506 -19.65 44.14 -6.91
C GLY A 506 -21.16 43.99 -7.15
N ALA A 507 -21.60 42.91 -7.83
CA ALA A 507 -23.03 42.66 -8.01
C ALA A 507 -23.68 42.12 -6.69
N ASP A 508 -25.01 42.29 -6.58
CA ASP A 508 -25.82 41.61 -5.56
C ASP A 508 -25.89 40.13 -5.90
N PRO A 509 -25.48 39.18 -4.99
CA PRO A 509 -25.53 37.76 -5.26
C PRO A 509 -26.95 37.22 -5.40
N ASN A 510 -27.94 37.89 -4.79
CA ASN A 510 -29.30 37.38 -4.59
C ASN A 510 -30.12 37.24 -5.87
N GLY A 511 -30.93 36.18 -5.95
CA GLY A 511 -31.89 35.91 -7.00
C GLY A 511 -31.38 34.97 -8.09
N ASP A 512 -32.05 34.97 -9.25
CA ASP A 512 -31.77 33.99 -10.30
C ASP A 512 -30.54 34.34 -11.12
N TRP A 513 -29.72 33.32 -11.29
CA TRP A 513 -28.63 33.24 -12.24
C TRP A 513 -29.03 32.28 -13.35
N THR A 514 -28.83 32.62 -14.60
CA THR A 514 -29.29 31.79 -15.71
C THR A 514 -28.11 31.34 -16.59
N LEU A 515 -27.93 30.05 -16.71
CA LEU A 515 -27.04 29.47 -17.70
C LEU A 515 -27.76 29.34 -19.02
N HIS A 516 -27.15 29.83 -20.10
CA HIS A 516 -27.61 29.68 -21.47
C HIS A 516 -26.62 28.82 -22.25
N VAL A 517 -27.11 27.76 -22.90
CA VAL A 517 -26.29 26.85 -23.70
C VAL A 517 -26.91 26.75 -25.10
N SER A 518 -26.13 27.03 -26.14
CA SER A 518 -26.57 26.95 -27.52
C SER A 518 -25.54 26.22 -28.39
N ASP A 519 -26.04 25.49 -29.38
CA ASP A 519 -25.24 24.79 -30.39
C ASP A 519 -25.30 25.58 -31.71
N HIS A 520 -24.14 25.88 -32.28
CA HIS A 520 -23.97 26.75 -33.47
C HIS A 520 -23.48 26.01 -34.71
N ALA A 521 -23.56 24.68 -34.76
CA ALA A 521 -23.28 23.91 -35.96
C ALA A 521 -24.13 22.62 -36.03
N GLY A 522 -24.34 22.09 -37.19
CA GLY A 522 -25.26 20.96 -37.36
C GLY A 522 -24.58 19.59 -37.39
N ARG A 523 -25.29 18.58 -36.94
CA ARG A 523 -25.05 17.12 -36.93
C ARG A 523 -24.72 16.54 -35.56
N ASP A 524 -24.55 17.38 -34.57
CA ASP A 524 -24.16 16.99 -33.22
C ASP A 524 -25.33 17.22 -32.25
N THR A 525 -25.40 16.49 -31.19
CA THR A 525 -26.47 16.60 -30.20
C THR A 525 -25.91 16.49 -28.79
N GLY A 526 -26.51 17.17 -27.84
CA GLY A 526 -26.05 17.14 -26.47
C GLY A 526 -27.15 17.23 -25.43
N THR A 527 -26.73 17.14 -24.20
CA THR A 527 -27.56 17.28 -22.99
C THR A 527 -26.79 18.02 -21.92
N LEU A 528 -27.39 19.07 -21.36
CA LEU A 528 -26.93 19.64 -20.10
C LEU A 528 -27.33 18.65 -18.99
N ASN A 529 -26.40 17.83 -18.48
CA ASN A 529 -26.66 16.86 -17.42
C ASN A 529 -26.90 17.55 -16.07
N GLY A 530 -26.16 18.63 -15.80
CA GLY A 530 -26.27 19.46 -14.62
C GLY A 530 -25.27 20.61 -14.64
N TRP A 531 -25.43 21.54 -13.74
CA TRP A 531 -24.42 22.60 -13.49
C TRP A 531 -24.55 23.14 -12.07
N THR A 532 -23.44 23.59 -11.54
CA THR A 532 -23.35 24.21 -10.19
C THR A 532 -22.78 25.60 -10.31
N LEU A 533 -23.43 26.55 -9.67
CA LEU A 533 -22.97 27.92 -9.53
C LEU A 533 -22.39 28.12 -8.13
N THR A 534 -21.19 28.66 -8.05
CA THR A 534 -20.58 29.14 -6.81
C THR A 534 -20.37 30.66 -6.93
N VAL A 535 -21.03 31.43 -6.08
CA VAL A 535 -20.86 32.87 -5.98
C VAL A 535 -20.09 33.20 -4.70
N ILE A 536 -18.98 33.89 -4.84
CA ILE A 536 -18.09 34.31 -3.77
C ILE A 536 -18.39 35.77 -3.42
N THR A 537 -18.59 36.05 -2.13
CA THR A 537 -18.92 37.42 -1.66
C THR A 537 -17.84 37.95 -0.73
N ASP A 538 -17.80 39.32 -0.55
CA ASP A 538 -16.84 40.02 0.30
C ASP A 538 -17.20 40.00 1.79
N GLU A 539 -18.35 39.49 2.15
CA GLU A 539 -18.72 39.34 3.54
C GLU A 539 -18.06 38.02 4.08
N ALA A 540 -17.04 38.20 4.94
CA ALA A 540 -16.61 37.14 5.78
C ALA A 540 -17.84 36.67 6.57
N ALA A 541 -18.27 35.41 6.37
CA ALA A 541 -19.19 34.82 7.33
C ALA A 541 -18.68 35.21 8.71
N GLU A 542 -19.52 35.86 9.56
CA GLU A 542 -19.23 35.92 10.99
C GLU A 542 -18.72 34.53 11.36
N PRO A 543 -17.62 34.38 12.12
CA PRO A 543 -17.13 33.05 12.47
C PRO A 543 -18.33 32.30 13.01
N VAL A 544 -18.93 31.45 12.18
CA VAL A 544 -19.80 30.38 12.62
C VAL A 544 -18.89 29.68 13.58
N ASP A 545 -19.27 29.73 14.85
CA ASP A 545 -18.67 28.91 15.90
C ASP A 545 -18.43 27.54 15.22
N PRO A 546 -17.18 27.12 15.00
CA PRO A 546 -16.87 26.06 14.06
C PRO A 546 -17.90 24.98 14.28
N GLU A 547 -18.69 24.66 13.23
CA GLU A 547 -19.48 23.43 13.29
C GLU A 547 -18.50 22.38 13.79
N PRO A 548 -18.83 21.66 14.87
CA PRO A 548 -17.87 20.74 15.47
C PRO A 548 -17.32 19.93 14.34
N MET A 549 -15.99 19.99 14.14
CA MET A 549 -15.26 19.17 13.18
C MET A 549 -15.87 17.78 13.21
N PRO A 550 -16.08 17.09 12.08
CA PRO A 550 -16.62 15.74 12.10
C PRO A 550 -15.86 15.00 13.20
N ALA A 551 -16.58 14.61 14.24
CA ALA A 551 -16.00 14.23 15.49
C ALA A 551 -15.05 13.08 15.20
N GLU A 552 -13.80 13.24 15.59
CA GLU A 552 -12.69 12.33 15.31
C GLU A 552 -13.01 10.96 15.92
N VAL A 553 -12.73 9.87 15.19
CA VAL A 553 -12.80 8.52 15.75
C VAL A 553 -11.83 8.47 16.92
N VAL A 554 -12.35 8.40 18.13
CA VAL A 554 -11.56 8.31 19.35
C VAL A 554 -11.27 6.84 19.63
N ARG A 555 -9.99 6.48 19.66
CA ARG A 555 -9.53 5.16 20.06
C ARG A 555 -8.83 5.25 21.42
N ALA A 556 -9.46 4.70 22.45
CA ALA A 556 -8.90 4.62 23.80
C ALA A 556 -8.34 3.22 24.04
N GLU A 557 -7.01 3.09 24.07
CA GLU A 557 -6.37 1.81 24.33
C GLU A 557 -6.40 1.47 25.82
N GLY A 558 -6.64 0.19 26.12
CA GLY A 558 -6.58 -0.35 27.47
C GLY A 558 -5.36 -1.18 27.73
N ASP A 559 -5.14 -1.54 29.00
CA ASP A 559 -4.02 -2.36 29.44
C ASP A 559 -4.03 -3.73 28.73
N GLY A 560 -2.92 -4.10 28.10
CA GLY A 560 -2.73 -5.37 27.38
C GLY A 560 -1.52 -6.15 27.89
N GLY A 561 -1.27 -7.31 27.28
CA GLY A 561 -0.20 -8.21 27.69
C GLY A 561 -0.47 -8.95 29.01
N VAL A 562 -1.74 -9.12 29.40
CA VAL A 562 -2.15 -9.70 30.70
C VAL A 562 -2.53 -11.17 30.51
N ALA A 563 -1.87 -12.07 31.25
CA ALA A 563 -2.21 -13.50 31.25
C ALA A 563 -3.60 -13.76 31.83
N ILE A 564 -4.41 -14.57 31.16
CA ILE A 564 -5.73 -15.01 31.62
C ILE A 564 -5.52 -16.29 32.43
N PRO A 565 -5.90 -16.30 33.73
CA PRO A 565 -5.78 -17.50 34.55
C PRO A 565 -6.70 -18.64 34.08
N ASP A 566 -6.20 -19.88 34.07
CA ASP A 566 -6.92 -21.10 33.73
C ASP A 566 -7.98 -21.42 34.79
N ASP A 567 -9.22 -21.72 34.36
CA ASP A 567 -10.39 -22.08 35.19
C ASP A 567 -10.62 -21.11 36.36
N ASP A 568 -10.45 -19.82 36.13
CA ASP A 568 -10.64 -18.78 37.15
C ASP A 568 -11.82 -17.87 36.80
N GLU A 569 -12.92 -18.04 37.57
CA GLU A 569 -14.12 -17.23 37.41
C GLU A 569 -13.89 -15.74 37.71
N ALA A 570 -12.90 -15.40 38.53
CA ALA A 570 -12.56 -14.03 38.82
C ALA A 570 -11.85 -13.34 37.64
N GLY A 571 -11.18 -14.11 36.80
CA GLY A 571 -10.53 -13.66 35.58
C GLY A 571 -9.58 -12.47 35.78
N ILE A 572 -9.44 -11.68 34.73
CA ILE A 572 -8.67 -10.43 34.72
C ILE A 572 -9.57 -9.23 34.44
N THR A 573 -9.13 -8.07 34.88
CA THR A 573 -9.74 -6.78 34.52
C THR A 573 -8.69 -5.85 33.94
N ALA A 574 -9.06 -5.13 32.86
CA ALA A 574 -8.24 -4.13 32.21
C ALA A 574 -9.08 -2.86 32.01
N THR A 575 -8.44 -1.69 32.02
CA THR A 575 -9.17 -0.41 31.89
C THR A 575 -8.67 0.39 30.71
N ALA A 576 -9.60 1.16 30.08
CA ALA A 576 -9.31 2.14 29.05
C ALA A 576 -10.01 3.45 29.41
N GLU A 577 -9.41 4.59 29.09
CA GLU A 577 -9.96 5.91 29.40
C GLU A 577 -10.32 6.65 28.12
N VAL A 578 -11.62 6.85 27.89
CA VAL A 578 -12.10 7.64 26.74
C VAL A 578 -12.05 9.12 27.09
N PRO A 579 -11.32 9.94 26.32
CA PRO A 579 -11.10 11.36 26.62
C PRO A 579 -12.38 12.19 26.49
N ALA A 580 -12.41 13.33 27.17
CA ALA A 580 -13.52 14.28 27.08
C ALA A 580 -13.70 14.80 25.64
N GLY A 581 -14.96 14.90 25.21
CA GLY A 581 -15.33 15.36 23.87
C GLY A 581 -15.63 14.24 22.88
N ALA A 582 -15.32 12.98 23.22
CA ALA A 582 -15.73 11.83 22.40
C ALA A 582 -17.26 11.69 22.41
N SER A 583 -17.86 11.50 21.25
CA SER A 583 -19.31 11.26 21.11
C SER A 583 -19.58 10.44 19.85
N GLY A 584 -20.54 9.53 19.91
CA GLY A 584 -20.90 8.69 18.76
C GLY A 584 -21.20 7.25 19.13
N THR A 585 -21.07 6.35 18.15
CA THR A 585 -21.26 4.91 18.33
C THR A 585 -20.00 4.27 18.92
N VAL A 586 -20.19 3.29 19.80
CA VAL A 586 -19.09 2.64 20.50
C VAL A 586 -18.91 1.22 19.99
N SER A 587 -17.67 0.85 19.72
CA SER A 587 -17.24 -0.53 19.48
C SER A 587 -16.03 -0.88 20.35
N ILE A 588 -15.87 -2.15 20.67
CA ILE A 588 -14.75 -2.67 21.44
C ILE A 588 -13.88 -3.52 20.53
N GLU A 589 -12.62 -3.20 20.42
CA GLU A 589 -11.65 -4.04 19.73
C GLU A 589 -10.91 -4.92 20.72
N LEU A 590 -10.80 -6.21 20.39
CA LEU A 590 -10.16 -7.22 21.21
C LEU A 590 -9.12 -8.02 20.42
N ASP A 591 -8.03 -8.37 21.09
CA ASP A 591 -7.07 -9.37 20.65
C ASP A 591 -6.67 -10.25 21.83
N ILE A 592 -7.20 -11.47 21.88
CA ILE A 592 -6.94 -12.47 22.91
C ILE A 592 -6.38 -13.73 22.26
N THR A 593 -5.19 -14.13 22.67
CA THR A 593 -4.66 -15.46 22.37
C THR A 593 -5.19 -16.45 23.41
N HIS A 594 -5.82 -17.54 22.98
CA HIS A 594 -6.33 -18.60 23.85
C HIS A 594 -6.39 -19.91 23.09
N SER A 595 -6.09 -21.02 23.74
CA SER A 595 -6.11 -22.35 23.10
C SER A 595 -7.51 -22.95 22.91
N TRP A 596 -8.51 -22.44 23.64
CA TRP A 596 -9.92 -22.89 23.53
C TRP A 596 -10.89 -21.71 23.73
N ARG A 597 -11.31 -21.07 22.64
CA ARG A 597 -12.15 -19.88 22.71
C ARG A 597 -13.50 -20.10 23.39
N GLY A 598 -14.03 -21.32 23.33
CA GLY A 598 -15.30 -21.68 23.97
C GLY A 598 -15.28 -21.66 25.50
N ASP A 599 -14.13 -21.46 26.13
CA ASP A 599 -14.01 -21.34 27.58
C ASP A 599 -13.99 -19.91 28.07
N LEU A 600 -13.80 -18.96 27.12
CA LEU A 600 -13.74 -17.52 27.41
C LEU A 600 -15.12 -16.90 27.65
N GLU A 601 -15.22 -16.09 28.69
CA GLU A 601 -16.29 -15.13 28.93
C GLU A 601 -15.67 -13.71 28.94
N VAL A 602 -16.14 -12.84 28.02
CA VAL A 602 -15.63 -11.48 27.87
C VAL A 602 -16.76 -10.48 28.00
N ARG A 603 -16.61 -9.53 28.91
CA ARG A 603 -17.56 -8.43 29.18
C ARG A 603 -16.84 -7.09 29.22
N VAL A 604 -17.53 -6.05 28.78
CA VAL A 604 -17.07 -4.67 28.99
C VAL A 604 -18.13 -3.88 29.75
N SER A 605 -17.72 -2.96 30.59
CA SER A 605 -18.63 -2.10 31.37
C SER A 605 -18.19 -0.64 31.34
N HIS A 606 -19.18 0.25 31.37
CA HIS A 606 -19.02 1.70 31.52
C HIS A 606 -20.13 2.26 32.41
N GLY A 607 -19.76 2.89 33.51
CA GLY A 607 -20.72 3.31 34.54
C GLY A 607 -21.51 2.14 35.11
N GLU A 608 -22.85 2.20 35.01
CA GLU A 608 -23.74 1.12 35.45
C GLU A 608 -24.10 0.13 34.32
N GLN A 609 -23.65 0.36 33.10
CA GLN A 609 -23.93 -0.49 31.94
C GLN A 609 -22.86 -1.58 31.79
N SER A 610 -23.29 -2.78 31.39
CA SER A 610 -22.39 -3.91 31.11
C SER A 610 -22.86 -4.67 29.89
N PHE A 611 -21.90 -4.99 29.01
CA PHE A 611 -22.13 -5.60 27.70
C PHE A 611 -21.36 -6.90 27.59
N VAL A 612 -22.01 -7.92 27.02
CA VAL A 612 -21.36 -9.21 26.72
C VAL A 612 -20.75 -9.13 25.33
N LEU A 613 -19.45 -9.34 25.23
CA LEU A 613 -18.73 -9.38 23.95
C LEU A 613 -18.58 -10.82 23.47
N HIS A 614 -18.37 -11.75 24.40
CA HIS A 614 -18.23 -13.17 24.14
C HIS A 614 -18.72 -13.98 25.33
N ASP A 615 -19.52 -15.03 25.11
CA ASP A 615 -20.05 -15.90 26.16
C ASP A 615 -19.89 -17.37 25.74
N ARG A 616 -18.65 -17.87 25.85
CA ARG A 616 -18.32 -19.30 25.67
C ARG A 616 -18.73 -19.87 24.31
N GLU A 617 -18.66 -19.07 23.26
CA GLU A 617 -18.97 -19.48 21.91
C GLU A 617 -17.72 -19.98 21.15
N GLY A 618 -17.93 -20.76 20.08
CA GLY A 618 -16.86 -21.18 19.16
C GLY A 618 -16.15 -22.49 19.52
N GLY A 619 -16.51 -23.13 20.66
CA GLY A 619 -15.97 -24.45 21.04
C GLY A 619 -14.43 -24.49 21.00
N SER A 620 -13.86 -25.47 20.30
CA SER A 620 -12.42 -25.69 20.21
C SER A 620 -11.67 -24.73 19.27
N ALA A 621 -12.30 -23.70 18.75
CA ALA A 621 -11.59 -22.68 18.01
C ALA A 621 -10.59 -21.94 18.91
N GLU A 622 -9.45 -21.56 18.36
CA GLU A 622 -8.42 -20.79 19.06
C GLU A 622 -8.69 -19.29 18.92
N ASN A 623 -8.15 -18.50 19.83
CA ASN A 623 -8.08 -17.05 19.83
C ASN A 623 -9.44 -16.33 19.67
N LEU A 624 -9.52 -15.12 20.17
CA LEU A 624 -10.68 -14.22 20.02
C LEU A 624 -10.17 -12.84 19.63
N SER A 625 -10.37 -12.44 18.38
CA SER A 625 -9.97 -11.12 17.90
C SER A 625 -11.08 -10.53 17.01
N GLY A 626 -11.21 -9.21 17.03
CA GLY A 626 -12.16 -8.49 16.19
C GLY A 626 -12.71 -7.22 16.83
N SER A 627 -13.61 -6.56 16.10
CA SER A 627 -14.37 -5.40 16.56
C SER A 627 -15.80 -5.82 16.93
N PHE A 628 -16.25 -5.42 18.12
CA PHE A 628 -17.54 -5.77 18.71
C PHE A 628 -18.37 -4.48 18.88
N PRO A 629 -19.25 -4.13 17.93
CA PRO A 629 -20.10 -2.95 18.03
C PRO A 629 -21.09 -3.08 19.19
N LEU A 630 -21.27 -2.00 19.95
CA LEU A 630 -22.28 -1.91 21.01
C LEU A 630 -23.54 -1.22 20.49
N ASP A 631 -24.14 -1.77 19.43
CA ASP A 631 -25.32 -1.24 18.71
C ASP A 631 -26.45 -2.26 18.52
N ALA A 632 -26.23 -3.52 18.93
CA ALA A 632 -27.20 -4.59 18.75
C ALA A 632 -28.35 -4.52 19.75
N THR A 633 -29.53 -4.98 19.35
CA THR A 633 -30.73 -5.07 20.23
C THR A 633 -30.38 -5.88 21.49
N GLY A 634 -30.41 -5.21 22.65
CA GLY A 634 -30.11 -5.80 23.96
C GLY A 634 -28.63 -5.70 24.37
N ASN A 635 -27.80 -5.15 23.52
CA ASN A 635 -26.34 -4.91 23.77
C ASN A 635 -25.92 -3.54 23.26
N ALA A 636 -26.84 -2.59 23.11
CA ALA A 636 -26.56 -1.25 22.65
C ALA A 636 -26.12 -0.33 23.78
N PHE A 637 -25.02 0.40 23.58
CA PHE A 637 -24.60 1.44 24.50
C PHE A 637 -25.47 2.70 24.32
N GLU A 638 -25.94 3.25 25.40
CA GLU A 638 -26.69 4.52 25.41
C GLU A 638 -26.06 5.48 26.43
N GLY A 639 -25.65 6.64 25.97
CA GLY A 639 -25.13 7.68 26.85
C GLY A 639 -23.82 8.32 26.36
N ASP A 640 -23.14 8.99 27.30
CA ASP A 640 -21.85 9.62 27.07
C ASP A 640 -20.74 8.57 27.17
N PRO A 641 -19.94 8.35 26.11
CA PRO A 641 -18.87 7.36 26.12
C PRO A 641 -17.63 7.79 26.92
N VAL A 642 -17.57 9.04 27.36
CA VAL A 642 -16.40 9.63 28.06
C VAL A 642 -16.17 8.99 29.42
N GLY A 643 -14.91 8.71 29.76
CA GLY A 643 -14.50 8.18 31.04
C GLY A 643 -13.99 6.75 30.99
N THR A 644 -13.92 6.10 32.16
CA THR A 644 -13.32 4.79 32.33
C THR A 644 -14.22 3.68 31.84
N TRP A 645 -13.68 2.86 30.94
CA TRP A 645 -14.24 1.58 30.51
C TRP A 645 -13.45 0.44 31.15
N THR A 646 -14.13 -0.63 31.55
CA THR A 646 -13.51 -1.79 32.20
C THR A 646 -13.85 -3.05 31.42
N LEU A 647 -12.83 -3.72 30.90
CA LEU A 647 -12.91 -5.04 30.29
C LEU A 647 -12.70 -6.11 31.37
N HIS A 648 -13.52 -7.14 31.37
CA HIS A 648 -13.36 -8.34 32.20
C HIS A 648 -13.26 -9.56 31.29
N VAL A 649 -12.25 -10.38 31.49
CA VAL A 649 -12.02 -11.62 30.74
C VAL A 649 -11.78 -12.76 31.73
N ALA A 650 -12.58 -13.81 31.63
CA ALA A 650 -12.46 -15.01 32.46
C ALA A 650 -12.41 -16.27 31.60
N ASP A 651 -11.58 -17.22 31.99
CA ASP A 651 -11.57 -18.58 31.49
C ASP A 651 -12.43 -19.46 32.41
N ARG A 652 -13.40 -20.15 31.85
CA ARG A 652 -14.44 -20.90 32.57
C ARG A 652 -14.27 -22.42 32.51
N ALA A 653 -13.13 -22.93 32.02
CA ALA A 653 -12.83 -24.34 32.01
C ALA A 653 -11.32 -24.59 32.05
N GLY A 654 -10.92 -25.74 32.56
CA GLY A 654 -9.52 -26.03 32.83
C GLY A 654 -8.80 -26.72 31.69
N ALA A 655 -7.48 -26.60 31.69
CA ALA A 655 -6.48 -27.19 30.80
C ALA A 655 -6.04 -26.26 29.63
N ASP A 656 -6.46 -25.02 29.63
CA ASP A 656 -6.14 -24.04 28.60
C ASP A 656 -5.49 -22.78 29.19
N THR A 657 -4.83 -21.99 28.39
CA THR A 657 -4.19 -20.76 28.83
C THR A 657 -4.34 -19.67 27.79
N GLY A 658 -4.44 -18.43 28.23
CA GLY A 658 -4.64 -17.29 27.36
C GLY A 658 -3.88 -16.04 27.78
N THR A 659 -3.90 -15.06 26.90
CA THR A 659 -3.36 -13.73 27.13
C THR A 659 -4.23 -12.70 26.44
N LEU A 660 -4.66 -11.68 27.16
CA LEU A 660 -5.20 -10.46 26.57
C LEU A 660 -4.02 -9.68 25.96
N ASN A 661 -3.85 -9.76 24.63
CA ASN A 661 -2.75 -9.09 23.94
C ASN A 661 -2.98 -7.58 23.90
N SER A 662 -4.19 -7.17 23.49
CA SER A 662 -4.59 -5.76 23.43
C SER A 662 -6.11 -5.62 23.41
N TRP A 663 -6.62 -4.45 23.79
CA TRP A 663 -7.99 -4.05 23.60
C TRP A 663 -8.13 -2.53 23.53
N ALA A 664 -9.19 -2.05 22.93
CA ALA A 664 -9.49 -0.62 22.84
C ALA A 664 -11.00 -0.35 22.81
N VAL A 665 -11.38 0.83 23.28
CA VAL A 665 -12.70 1.43 23.06
C VAL A 665 -12.59 2.37 21.88
N VAL A 666 -13.39 2.13 20.85
CA VAL A 666 -13.45 2.96 19.64
C VAL A 666 -14.79 3.67 19.60
N VAL A 667 -14.74 5.01 19.62
CA VAL A 667 -15.92 5.87 19.52
C VAL A 667 -15.94 6.51 18.13
N THR A 668 -16.90 6.11 17.32
CA THR A 668 -17.09 6.63 15.96
C THR A 668 -18.27 7.61 15.97
N PRO A 669 -18.04 8.86 15.56
CA PRO A 669 -18.99 9.96 15.59
C PRO A 669 -20.29 9.73 14.84
#